data_341f997192181ffd62ea5f7938656c68
#
_entry.id   341f997192181ffd62ea5f7938656c68
#
_cell.length_a   1.000
_cell.length_b   1.000
_cell.length_c   1.000
_cell.angle_alpha   90.00
_cell.angle_beta   90.00
_cell.angle_gamma   90.00
#
_symmetry.space_group_name_H-M   'P 1'
#
loop_
_entity.id
_entity.type
_entity.pdbx_description
1 polymer ?
#
loop_
_entity_poly.entity_id
_entity_poly.type
_entity_poly.pdbx_seq_one_letter_code
_entity_poly.pdbx_strand_id
1 'polypeptide(L)'
;LFITIFMAITYLIEIDSVCLIDQITGERAKLIAESLKEEIAFAELYGLPAPSGVDDPQCMATTGVWLFLIMAATITVFLIYNIKVWGFPLVVVTIIVVAYTFFTIAVWYFYGAEDINKYLVTKLGSDPRQLIDGRPKVHDIIVNNSSGLLGRFMDILLNTVFPFIILGSLFGASAGGKSLIKLAFRWTRKLNGGPAHAAIVSSALFGTISGGPVVNVLATGILTIPMMIKRGFSKIFAGGVEAAASSGGQIMPPIMGVAAFILAALTQVPYREVIIAALIPAIAYFGCLFLSAVFQARKQNIKAIGVITDDMVLDRQDKFNLIMIIAPLLLILVLLLTPKEQVGCGFIGSLFGVEKLPGATSCTADQLPWFFRVIQNSAGDAGSSGWWACILLMGLLFLDPKIRAKPQKILKALGGAGIMISTLYLMFLSVSVIDFCLNLTGFSTYIARDILGLLTAMDLSVTGSPFLLFIALLLTMLMAVLLGMGMPSVPAYINVALLMGPMLAGLGIATFTAHMFIFYFAVASAITPPVAIAAFAAASITKEEPMVTGFSAVRSGIVIFVIPFVFAFHPELLLIEAAVLSPDDSKGKYLTGYDGNLNYIALVWLIIRLIISLYLVASALCGFDHRPLKAWEVITRLGLALLLLSGSLFIYLPALLLAILVVIIHITFAKRTTTAEP
;
A
#
# COMPACT_ATOMS: atom_id res chain seq x y z
N LEU A 1 27.04 11.13 6.34
CA LEU A 1 27.52 11.90 5.18
C LEU A 1 28.86 11.37 4.68
N PHE A 2 29.92 11.28 5.54
CA PHE A 2 31.23 10.75 5.13
C PHE A 2 31.15 9.31 4.61
N ILE A 3 30.41 8.43 5.29
CA ILE A 3 30.20 7.04 4.87
C ILE A 3 29.47 6.99 3.53
N THR A 4 28.44 7.82 3.34
CA THR A 4 27.67 7.88 2.09
C THR A 4 28.51 8.38 0.91
N ILE A 5 29.32 9.42 1.14
CA ILE A 5 30.26 9.94 0.13
C ILE A 5 31.32 8.89 -0.20
N PHE A 6 31.87 8.23 0.82
CA PHE A 6 32.87 7.18 0.63
C PHE A 6 32.31 5.99 -0.14
N MET A 7 31.06 5.57 0.16
CA MET A 7 30.37 4.54 -0.63
C MET A 7 30.13 4.97 -2.08
N ALA A 8 29.68 6.20 -2.29
CA ALA A 8 29.47 6.71 -3.65
C ALA A 8 30.79 6.78 -4.44
N ILE A 9 31.88 7.21 -3.80
CA ILE A 9 33.21 7.22 -4.40
C ILE A 9 33.69 5.79 -4.71
N THR A 10 33.54 4.86 -3.75
CA THR A 10 33.93 3.46 -3.96
C THR A 10 33.11 2.81 -5.07
N TYR A 11 31.79 3.12 -5.12
CA TYR A 11 30.91 2.67 -6.21
C TYR A 11 31.37 3.22 -7.57
N LEU A 12 31.65 4.49 -7.65
CA LEU A 12 32.14 5.13 -8.89
C LEU A 12 33.51 4.58 -9.33
N ILE A 13 34.41 4.30 -8.37
CA ILE A 13 35.72 3.71 -8.66
C ILE A 13 35.59 2.28 -9.17
N GLU A 14 34.71 1.45 -8.56
CA GLU A 14 34.58 0.05 -8.91
C GLU A 14 33.79 -0.20 -10.22
N ILE A 15 32.81 0.64 -10.56
CA ILE A 15 31.90 0.35 -11.66
C ILE A 15 32.24 1.09 -12.94
N ASP A 16 32.47 2.40 -12.85
CA ASP A 16 32.56 3.23 -14.05
C ASP A 16 33.82 4.09 -14.12
N SER A 17 34.49 4.35 -13.00
CA SER A 17 35.61 5.28 -13.02
C SER A 17 36.83 4.71 -13.73
N VAL A 18 37.11 3.41 -13.52
CA VAL A 18 38.20 2.75 -14.25
C VAL A 18 37.86 2.69 -15.73
N CYS A 19 36.63 2.30 -16.07
CA CYS A 19 36.15 2.29 -17.45
C CYS A 19 36.05 3.68 -18.06
N LEU A 20 35.66 4.69 -17.28
CA LEU A 20 35.61 6.08 -17.77
C LEU A 20 37.01 6.66 -18.00
N ILE A 21 37.95 6.38 -17.11
CA ILE A 21 39.35 6.77 -17.26
C ILE A 21 39.95 6.05 -18.48
N ASP A 22 39.71 4.75 -18.64
CA ASP A 22 40.16 3.98 -19.77
C ASP A 22 39.55 4.46 -21.10
N GLN A 23 38.29 4.91 -21.09
CA GLN A 23 37.67 5.56 -22.24
C GLN A 23 38.33 6.90 -22.59
N ILE A 24 38.67 7.71 -21.58
CA ILE A 24 39.32 9.01 -21.76
C ILE A 24 40.78 8.83 -22.20
N THR A 25 41.48 7.83 -21.68
CA THR A 25 42.88 7.53 -22.03
C THR A 25 43.02 6.75 -23.33
N GLY A 26 41.93 6.17 -23.83
CA GLY A 26 41.91 5.30 -25.02
C GLY A 26 42.43 3.88 -24.78
N GLU A 27 42.74 3.48 -23.56
CA GLU A 27 43.18 2.12 -23.22
C GLU A 27 42.07 1.10 -23.44
N ARG A 28 40.82 1.44 -23.15
CA ARG A 28 39.66 0.57 -23.42
C ARG A 28 39.53 0.23 -24.90
N ALA A 29 39.71 1.19 -25.78
CA ALA A 29 39.67 0.95 -27.22
C ALA A 29 40.78 -0.01 -27.66
N LYS A 30 41.95 0.03 -27.02
CA LYS A 30 43.05 -0.93 -27.28
C LYS A 30 42.71 -2.32 -26.81
N LEU A 31 42.17 -2.44 -25.56
CA LEU A 31 41.74 -3.74 -24.99
C LEU A 31 40.65 -4.39 -25.84
N ILE A 32 39.66 -3.62 -26.29
CA ILE A 32 38.61 -4.12 -27.18
C ILE A 32 39.22 -4.59 -28.53
N ALA A 33 40.16 -3.83 -29.07
CA ALA A 33 40.81 -4.20 -30.34
C ALA A 33 41.72 -5.45 -30.16
N GLU A 34 42.39 -5.63 -29.03
CA GLU A 34 43.17 -6.81 -28.71
C GLU A 34 42.30 -8.04 -28.52
N SER A 35 41.23 -7.95 -27.74
CA SER A 35 40.26 -9.05 -27.53
C SER A 35 39.56 -9.44 -28.85
N LEU A 36 39.18 -8.46 -29.66
CA LEU A 36 38.62 -8.75 -30.99
C LEU A 36 39.62 -9.48 -31.88
N LYS A 37 40.88 -9.11 -31.80
CA LYS A 37 41.94 -9.76 -32.59
C LYS A 37 42.17 -11.19 -32.14
N GLU A 38 42.13 -11.49 -30.83
CA GLU A 38 42.21 -12.83 -30.27
C GLU A 38 41.01 -13.69 -30.66
N GLU A 39 39.78 -13.15 -30.59
CA GLU A 39 38.58 -13.88 -31.02
C GLU A 39 38.54 -14.15 -32.52
N ILE A 40 38.99 -13.21 -33.37
CA ILE A 40 39.14 -13.45 -34.81
C ILE A 40 40.14 -14.56 -35.08
N ALA A 41 41.33 -14.54 -34.43
CA ALA A 41 42.33 -15.60 -34.55
C ALA A 41 41.81 -16.95 -34.08
N PHE A 42 41.00 -16.96 -33.02
CA PHE A 42 40.34 -18.19 -32.54
C PHE A 42 39.29 -18.69 -33.56
N ALA A 43 38.47 -17.82 -34.09
CA ALA A 43 37.46 -18.16 -35.10
C ALA A 43 38.10 -18.71 -36.38
N GLU A 44 39.19 -18.11 -36.84
CA GLU A 44 39.99 -18.60 -38.00
C GLU A 44 40.57 -20.00 -37.75
N LEU A 45 41.10 -20.25 -36.51
CA LEU A 45 41.68 -21.56 -36.16
C LEU A 45 40.64 -22.69 -36.20
N TYR A 46 39.36 -22.38 -35.83
CA TYR A 46 38.27 -23.35 -35.81
C TYR A 46 37.32 -23.29 -36.98
N GLY A 47 37.63 -22.48 -38.01
CA GLY A 47 36.78 -22.35 -39.20
C GLY A 47 35.38 -21.72 -38.91
N LEU A 48 35.26 -20.93 -37.86
CA LEU A 48 34.04 -20.22 -37.50
C LEU A 48 33.97 -18.85 -38.19
N PRO A 49 32.79 -18.29 -38.41
CA PRO A 49 32.67 -16.94 -38.95
C PRO A 49 33.30 -15.92 -37.96
N ALA A 50 34.08 -14.99 -38.51
CA ALA A 50 34.73 -13.95 -37.71
C ALA A 50 33.68 -13.10 -36.98
N PRO A 51 33.83 -12.89 -35.66
CA PRO A 51 32.92 -12.10 -34.87
C PRO A 51 32.97 -10.63 -35.31
N SER A 52 31.82 -9.98 -35.40
CA SER A 52 31.69 -8.56 -35.78
C SER A 52 31.93 -7.60 -34.61
N GLY A 53 32.10 -8.11 -33.40
CA GLY A 53 32.38 -7.36 -32.19
C GLY A 53 32.65 -8.31 -31.02
N VAL A 54 33.32 -7.82 -30.01
CA VAL A 54 33.63 -8.54 -28.76
C VAL A 54 32.73 -7.96 -27.67
N ASP A 55 32.25 -8.80 -26.80
CA ASP A 55 31.65 -8.34 -25.55
C ASP A 55 32.68 -7.48 -24.82
N ASP A 56 32.26 -6.27 -24.43
CA ASP A 56 33.11 -5.28 -23.79
C ASP A 56 33.89 -5.92 -22.63
N PRO A 57 35.23 -5.92 -22.68
CA PRO A 57 36.03 -6.53 -21.64
C PRO A 57 35.66 -5.90 -20.30
N GLN A 58 35.15 -6.74 -19.40
CA GLN A 58 34.63 -6.30 -18.11
C GLN A 58 35.72 -5.57 -17.34
N CYS A 59 35.40 -4.37 -16.85
CA CYS A 59 36.24 -3.66 -15.92
C CYS A 59 36.39 -4.55 -14.66
N MET A 60 37.54 -5.20 -14.50
CA MET A 60 37.79 -6.07 -13.36
C MET A 60 37.99 -5.22 -12.11
N ALA A 61 37.14 -5.40 -11.12
CA ALA A 61 37.31 -4.82 -9.81
C ALA A 61 38.62 -5.32 -9.17
N THR A 62 39.55 -4.41 -8.98
CA THR A 62 40.83 -4.69 -8.32
C THR A 62 40.72 -4.70 -6.80
N THR A 63 39.58 -4.32 -6.23
CA THR A 63 39.38 -4.06 -4.80
C THR A 63 38.45 -5.05 -4.09
N GLY A 64 38.13 -6.21 -4.65
CA GLY A 64 37.08 -7.14 -4.22
C GLY A 64 36.93 -7.37 -2.72
N VAL A 65 38.03 -7.61 -1.98
CA VAL A 65 37.98 -7.83 -0.52
C VAL A 65 37.68 -6.53 0.25
N TRP A 66 38.28 -5.44 -0.17
CA TRP A 66 38.05 -4.13 0.45
C TRP A 66 36.62 -3.63 0.25
N LEU A 67 36.05 -3.83 -0.95
CA LEU A 67 34.67 -3.52 -1.23
C LEU A 67 33.73 -4.29 -0.29
N PHE A 68 33.96 -5.58 -0.10
CA PHE A 68 33.18 -6.40 0.83
C PHE A 68 33.27 -5.87 2.27
N LEU A 69 34.45 -5.53 2.76
CA LEU A 69 34.63 -4.99 4.11
C LEU A 69 33.95 -3.64 4.29
N ILE A 70 34.05 -2.74 3.29
CA ILE A 70 33.39 -1.45 3.29
C ILE A 70 31.86 -1.62 3.28
N MET A 71 31.34 -2.48 2.42
CA MET A 71 29.91 -2.76 2.35
C MET A 71 29.38 -3.40 3.63
N ALA A 72 30.09 -4.37 4.20
CA ALA A 72 29.72 -4.99 5.48
C ALA A 72 29.71 -3.97 6.64
N ALA A 73 30.72 -3.12 6.74
CA ALA A 73 30.76 -2.04 7.73
C ALA A 73 29.58 -1.05 7.54
N THR A 74 29.32 -0.68 6.31
CA THR A 74 28.23 0.24 5.96
C THR A 74 26.86 -0.35 6.27
N ILE A 75 26.61 -1.61 5.90
CA ILE A 75 25.38 -2.33 6.22
C ILE A 75 25.20 -2.42 7.73
N THR A 76 26.27 -2.67 8.49
CA THR A 76 26.20 -2.72 9.96
C THR A 76 25.78 -1.36 10.54
N VAL A 77 26.42 -0.27 10.13
CA VAL A 77 26.05 1.10 10.56
C VAL A 77 24.61 1.41 10.17
N PHE A 78 24.22 1.05 8.97
CA PHE A 78 22.87 1.21 8.43
C PHE A 78 21.83 0.45 9.27
N LEU A 79 22.05 -0.81 9.62
CA LEU A 79 21.17 -1.61 10.46
C LEU A 79 21.03 -1.01 11.87
N ILE A 80 22.13 -0.56 12.48
CA ILE A 80 22.09 0.12 13.77
C ILE A 80 21.23 1.39 13.71
N TYR A 81 21.33 2.16 12.61
CA TYR A 81 20.53 3.35 12.43
C TYR A 81 19.05 3.04 12.21
N ASN A 82 18.76 1.96 11.48
CA ASN A 82 17.39 1.45 11.32
C ASN A 82 16.74 1.05 12.65
N ILE A 83 17.48 0.44 13.58
CA ILE A 83 16.96 0.13 14.93
C ILE A 83 16.47 1.41 15.63
N LYS A 84 17.21 2.51 15.52
CA LYS A 84 16.85 3.79 16.15
C LYS A 84 15.63 4.46 15.51
N VAL A 85 15.45 4.29 14.21
CA VAL A 85 14.40 4.99 13.44
C VAL A 85 13.12 4.16 13.36
N TRP A 86 13.22 2.88 13.02
CA TRP A 86 12.07 2.01 12.73
C TRP A 86 11.84 0.91 13.77
N GLY A 87 12.73 0.80 14.74
CA GLY A 87 12.67 -0.21 15.78
C GLY A 87 13.30 -1.54 15.39
N PHE A 88 13.26 -2.46 16.36
CA PHE A 88 13.94 -3.75 16.27
C PHE A 88 13.33 -4.76 15.27
N PRO A 89 11.99 -4.84 15.07
CA PRO A 89 11.38 -5.92 14.29
C PRO A 89 11.86 -5.98 12.84
N LEU A 90 11.95 -4.86 12.14
CA LEU A 90 12.42 -4.81 10.75
C LEU A 90 13.86 -5.31 10.62
N VAL A 91 14.72 -4.88 11.53
CA VAL A 91 16.14 -5.25 11.51
C VAL A 91 16.35 -6.73 11.81
N VAL A 92 15.57 -7.30 12.73
CA VAL A 92 15.62 -8.74 13.03
C VAL A 92 15.26 -9.57 11.80
N VAL A 93 14.18 -9.22 11.10
CA VAL A 93 13.80 -9.91 9.86
C VAL A 93 14.93 -9.81 8.83
N THR A 94 15.50 -8.62 8.64
CA THR A 94 16.63 -8.42 7.71
C THR A 94 17.83 -9.30 8.09
N ILE A 95 18.23 -9.32 9.37
CA ILE A 95 19.37 -10.12 9.85
C ILE A 95 19.10 -11.61 9.65
N ILE A 96 17.90 -12.10 9.98
CA ILE A 96 17.55 -13.52 9.82
C ILE A 96 17.66 -13.94 8.35
N VAL A 97 17.10 -13.14 7.44
CA VAL A 97 17.09 -13.44 6.01
C VAL A 97 18.51 -13.38 5.43
N VAL A 98 19.31 -12.39 5.82
CA VAL A 98 20.73 -12.29 5.42
C VAL A 98 21.54 -13.47 5.95
N ALA A 99 21.39 -13.82 7.25
CA ALA A 99 22.09 -14.96 7.84
C ALA A 99 21.71 -16.28 7.15
N TYR A 100 20.43 -16.46 6.85
CA TYR A 100 19.95 -17.61 6.08
C TYR A 100 20.58 -17.65 4.68
N THR A 101 20.67 -16.52 4.00
CA THR A 101 21.30 -16.43 2.67
C THR A 101 22.78 -16.84 2.72
N PHE A 102 23.53 -16.29 3.67
CA PHE A 102 24.93 -16.71 3.85
C PHE A 102 25.07 -18.19 4.20
N PHE A 103 24.18 -18.70 5.04
CA PHE A 103 24.17 -20.12 5.39
C PHE A 103 23.93 -21.00 4.16
N THR A 104 22.96 -20.69 3.32
CA THR A 104 22.68 -21.47 2.10
C THR A 104 23.83 -21.40 1.07
N ILE A 105 24.50 -20.25 0.96
CA ILE A 105 25.69 -20.10 0.12
C ILE A 105 26.84 -20.95 0.66
N ALA A 106 27.07 -20.94 1.98
CA ALA A 106 28.13 -21.75 2.61
C ALA A 106 27.86 -23.25 2.42
N VAL A 107 26.63 -23.71 2.64
CA VAL A 107 26.26 -25.13 2.40
C VAL A 107 26.50 -25.50 0.94
N TRP A 108 26.09 -24.66 0.00
CA TRP A 108 26.34 -24.90 -1.42
C TRP A 108 27.86 -24.97 -1.74
N TYR A 109 28.65 -24.07 -1.16
CA TYR A 109 30.08 -24.01 -1.40
C TYR A 109 30.82 -25.27 -0.89
N PHE A 110 30.44 -25.80 0.29
CA PHE A 110 31.12 -26.95 0.91
C PHE A 110 30.58 -28.31 0.44
N TYR A 111 29.30 -28.41 0.12
CA TYR A 111 28.62 -29.69 -0.13
C TYR A 111 28.07 -29.84 -1.56
N GLY A 112 28.05 -28.76 -2.35
CA GLY A 112 27.43 -28.76 -3.69
C GLY A 112 25.90 -28.68 -3.65
N ALA A 113 25.26 -28.98 -4.80
CA ALA A 113 23.80 -28.88 -4.96
C ALA A 113 23.10 -30.26 -4.97
N GLU A 114 23.85 -31.36 -5.12
CA GLU A 114 23.27 -32.70 -5.30
C GLU A 114 22.86 -33.29 -3.94
N ASP A 115 21.67 -33.89 -3.91
CA ASP A 115 21.08 -34.61 -2.75
C ASP A 115 20.85 -33.75 -1.48
N ILE A 116 20.91 -32.42 -1.57
CA ILE A 116 20.68 -31.54 -0.43
C ILE A 116 19.25 -30.98 -0.48
N ASN A 117 18.67 -30.83 0.71
CA ASN A 117 17.33 -30.22 0.84
C ASN A 117 17.32 -28.82 0.20
N LYS A 118 16.34 -28.57 -0.66
CA LYS A 118 16.17 -27.30 -1.40
C LYS A 118 16.17 -26.03 -0.52
N TYR A 119 15.86 -26.15 0.76
CA TYR A 119 15.93 -25.04 1.71
C TYR A 119 17.33 -24.76 2.24
N LEU A 120 18.27 -25.67 2.04
CA LEU A 120 19.64 -25.52 2.49
C LEU A 120 20.59 -25.07 1.38
N VAL A 121 20.10 -24.95 0.15
CA VAL A 121 20.90 -24.57 -1.03
C VAL A 121 20.30 -23.36 -1.71
N THR A 122 21.14 -22.46 -2.22
CA THR A 122 20.67 -21.31 -2.98
C THR A 122 20.08 -21.74 -4.33
N LYS A 123 19.15 -20.96 -4.88
CA LYS A 123 18.61 -21.17 -6.23
C LYS A 123 19.72 -21.14 -7.31
N LEU A 124 20.80 -20.41 -7.09
CA LEU A 124 21.98 -20.35 -7.94
C LEU A 124 22.78 -21.67 -7.94
N GLY A 125 22.60 -22.52 -6.94
CA GLY A 125 23.26 -23.81 -6.84
C GLY A 125 22.87 -24.83 -7.91
N SER A 126 21.81 -24.58 -8.69
CA SER A 126 21.39 -25.43 -9.81
C SER A 126 22.25 -25.23 -11.08
N ASP A 127 23.01 -24.13 -11.19
CA ASP A 127 23.93 -23.88 -12.29
C ASP A 127 25.29 -23.38 -11.75
N PRO A 128 26.24 -24.27 -11.52
CA PRO A 128 27.57 -23.91 -11.00
C PRO A 128 28.33 -22.92 -11.90
N ARG A 129 28.04 -22.86 -13.18
CA ARG A 129 28.66 -21.90 -14.11
C ARG A 129 28.31 -20.46 -13.81
N GLN A 130 27.09 -20.18 -13.34
CA GLN A 130 26.70 -18.80 -13.01
C GLN A 130 27.46 -18.22 -11.81
N LEU A 131 28.02 -19.04 -10.93
CA LEU A 131 28.86 -18.58 -9.81
C LEU A 131 30.37 -18.52 -10.17
N ILE A 132 30.81 -19.29 -11.14
CA ILE A 132 32.23 -19.34 -11.57
C ILE A 132 32.47 -18.30 -12.68
N ASP A 133 31.60 -18.24 -13.70
CA ASP A 133 31.75 -17.33 -14.84
C ASP A 133 30.89 -16.06 -14.76
N GLY A 134 29.85 -16.09 -13.97
CA GLY A 134 28.93 -14.97 -13.74
C GLY A 134 28.92 -14.53 -12.28
N ARG A 135 30.03 -13.97 -11.79
CA ARG A 135 29.94 -13.14 -10.59
C ARG A 135 28.87 -12.10 -10.87
N PRO A 136 27.77 -12.04 -10.10
CA PRO A 136 26.82 -10.94 -10.29
C PRO A 136 27.65 -9.66 -10.22
N LYS A 137 27.63 -8.89 -11.28
CA LYS A 137 28.38 -7.62 -11.33
C LYS A 137 27.92 -6.82 -10.13
N VAL A 138 28.81 -6.15 -9.43
CA VAL A 138 28.45 -5.26 -8.30
C VAL A 138 27.33 -4.31 -8.71
N HIS A 139 27.36 -3.87 -9.96
CA HIS A 139 26.30 -3.13 -10.63
C HIS A 139 24.94 -3.85 -10.53
N ASP A 140 24.84 -5.13 -10.85
CA ASP A 140 23.57 -5.87 -10.82
C ASP A 140 23.02 -6.03 -9.40
N ILE A 141 23.91 -6.18 -8.42
CA ILE A 141 23.49 -6.24 -7.01
C ILE A 141 23.02 -4.89 -6.50
N ILE A 142 23.65 -3.79 -6.91
CA ILE A 142 23.35 -2.45 -6.36
C ILE A 142 22.25 -1.76 -7.13
N VAL A 143 22.28 -1.76 -8.47
CA VAL A 143 21.45 -0.88 -9.32
C VAL A 143 20.49 -1.62 -10.26
N ASN A 144 20.48 -2.95 -10.27
CA ASN A 144 19.53 -3.69 -11.09
C ASN A 144 18.09 -3.25 -10.78
N ASN A 145 17.35 -2.83 -11.81
CA ASN A 145 15.99 -2.29 -11.63
C ASN A 145 15.00 -3.30 -11.06
N SER A 146 15.24 -4.59 -11.23
CA SER A 146 14.33 -5.63 -10.75
C SER A 146 14.64 -6.13 -9.34
N SER A 147 15.92 -6.26 -8.98
CA SER A 147 16.34 -6.92 -7.74
C SER A 147 17.49 -6.24 -7.00
N GLY A 148 18.06 -5.16 -7.55
CA GLY A 148 19.17 -4.46 -6.91
C GLY A 148 18.77 -3.69 -5.64
N LEU A 149 19.74 -3.47 -4.75
CA LEU A 149 19.54 -2.75 -3.49
C LEU A 149 19.01 -1.32 -3.69
N LEU A 150 19.47 -0.64 -4.73
CA LEU A 150 19.01 0.70 -5.13
C LEU A 150 18.08 0.66 -6.34
N GLY A 151 17.53 -0.51 -6.66
CA GLY A 151 16.67 -0.72 -7.82
C GLY A 151 15.23 -0.24 -7.59
N ARG A 152 14.29 -1.11 -7.92
CA ARG A 152 12.85 -0.87 -7.96
C ARG A 152 12.28 -0.07 -6.78
N PHE A 153 12.66 -0.39 -5.57
CA PHE A 153 12.11 0.28 -4.39
C PHE A 153 12.62 1.73 -4.24
N MET A 154 13.86 2.00 -4.65
CA MET A 154 14.39 3.36 -4.64
C MET A 154 13.80 4.21 -5.75
N ASP A 155 13.58 3.65 -6.92
CA ASP A 155 12.87 4.31 -8.02
C ASP A 155 11.46 4.73 -7.60
N ILE A 156 10.70 3.84 -6.97
CA ILE A 156 9.37 4.14 -6.43
C ILE A 156 9.45 5.27 -5.39
N LEU A 157 10.42 5.21 -4.48
CA LEU A 157 10.57 6.22 -3.44
C LEU A 157 10.84 7.59 -4.03
N LEU A 158 11.78 7.70 -4.96
CA LEU A 158 12.26 8.97 -5.50
C LEU A 158 11.32 9.55 -6.54
N ASN A 159 10.83 8.73 -7.46
CA ASN A 159 10.04 9.20 -8.59
C ASN A 159 8.54 9.28 -8.28
N THR A 160 8.02 8.40 -7.42
CA THR A 160 6.57 8.33 -7.16
C THR A 160 6.20 8.86 -5.78
N VAL A 161 6.88 8.43 -4.72
CA VAL A 161 6.47 8.73 -3.33
C VAL A 161 6.95 10.11 -2.87
N PHE A 162 8.12 10.53 -3.30
CA PHE A 162 8.76 11.79 -2.88
C PHE A 162 7.87 13.03 -3.02
N PRO A 163 7.24 13.30 -4.19
CA PRO A 163 6.37 14.45 -4.34
C PRO A 163 5.17 14.45 -3.37
N PHE A 164 4.61 13.27 -3.05
CA PHE A 164 3.50 13.19 -2.09
C PHE A 164 3.93 13.46 -0.65
N ILE A 165 5.16 13.10 -0.27
CA ILE A 165 5.72 13.45 1.05
C ILE A 165 5.91 14.95 1.17
N ILE A 166 6.44 15.60 0.13
CA ILE A 166 6.55 17.06 0.08
C ILE A 166 5.15 17.69 0.19
N LEU A 167 4.20 17.21 -0.59
CA LEU A 167 2.82 17.68 -0.59
C LEU A 167 2.20 17.59 0.82
N GLY A 168 2.31 16.43 1.48
CA GLY A 168 1.84 16.21 2.84
C GLY A 168 2.47 17.16 3.87
N SER A 169 3.78 17.39 3.75
CA SER A 169 4.50 18.32 4.62
C SER A 169 4.08 19.78 4.38
N LEU A 170 3.84 20.17 3.11
CA LEU A 170 3.33 21.50 2.75
C LEU A 170 1.89 21.70 3.26
N PHE A 171 1.04 20.68 3.22
CA PHE A 171 -0.28 20.74 3.86
C PHE A 171 -0.18 20.99 5.36
N GLY A 172 0.80 20.39 6.04
CA GLY A 172 1.09 20.62 7.44
C GLY A 172 1.49 22.06 7.78
N ALA A 173 2.09 22.79 6.82
CA ALA A 173 2.43 24.20 6.98
C ALA A 173 1.17 25.11 6.91
N SER A 174 0.10 24.65 6.28
CA SER A 174 -1.19 25.35 6.19
C SER A 174 -2.02 25.13 7.47
N ALA A 175 -2.99 26.01 7.70
CA ALA A 175 -4.02 25.79 8.72
C ALA A 175 -5.18 24.91 8.19
N GLY A 176 -5.00 24.28 7.04
CA GLY A 176 -6.04 23.53 6.32
C GLY A 176 -6.65 22.39 7.13
N GLY A 177 -5.86 21.65 7.89
CA GLY A 177 -6.34 20.55 8.72
C GLY A 177 -7.41 21.00 9.74
N LYS A 178 -7.21 22.14 10.41
CA LYS A 178 -8.19 22.71 11.33
C LYS A 178 -9.49 23.12 10.64
N SER A 179 -9.37 23.76 9.47
CA SER A 179 -10.53 24.19 8.67
C SER A 179 -11.32 22.99 8.14
N LEU A 180 -10.62 21.89 7.81
CA LEU A 180 -11.23 20.63 7.38
C LEU A 180 -12.03 19.97 8.50
N ILE A 181 -11.51 19.96 9.74
CA ILE A 181 -12.24 19.47 10.92
C ILE A 181 -13.49 20.30 11.16
N LYS A 182 -13.42 21.65 11.09
CA LYS A 182 -14.61 22.54 11.19
C LYS A 182 -15.66 22.20 10.14
N LEU A 183 -15.24 21.95 8.90
CA LEU A 183 -16.12 21.56 7.80
C LEU A 183 -16.79 20.21 8.08
N ALA A 184 -16.03 19.21 8.52
CA ALA A 184 -16.54 17.89 8.88
C ALA A 184 -17.58 17.98 10.02
N PHE A 185 -17.32 18.80 11.03
CA PHE A 185 -18.29 19.09 12.10
C PHE A 185 -19.58 19.73 11.59
N ARG A 186 -19.45 20.70 10.71
CA ARG A 186 -20.59 21.37 10.10
C ARG A 186 -21.48 20.40 9.31
N TRP A 187 -20.88 19.46 8.58
CA TRP A 187 -21.62 18.46 7.79
C TRP A 187 -22.32 17.43 8.68
N THR A 188 -21.67 17.00 9.74
CA THR A 188 -22.15 15.90 10.58
C THR A 188 -23.02 16.36 11.77
N ARG A 189 -23.23 17.67 11.97
CA ARG A 189 -23.95 18.22 13.13
C ARG A 189 -25.37 17.72 13.31
N LYS A 190 -26.05 17.33 12.23
CA LYS A 190 -27.43 16.82 12.24
C LYS A 190 -27.51 15.33 12.57
N LEU A 191 -26.36 14.63 12.62
CA LEU A 191 -26.30 13.20 12.91
C LEU A 191 -26.19 12.98 14.43
N ASN A 192 -26.85 11.93 14.93
CA ASN A 192 -26.62 11.47 16.29
C ASN A 192 -25.16 11.03 16.41
N GLY A 193 -24.45 11.55 17.41
CA GLY A 193 -23.02 11.32 17.52
C GLY A 193 -22.16 12.10 16.52
N GLY A 194 -22.61 13.26 16.04
CA GLY A 194 -21.91 14.12 15.08
C GLY A 194 -20.40 14.26 15.29
N PRO A 195 -19.89 14.45 16.52
CA PRO A 195 -18.44 14.50 16.78
C PRO A 195 -17.66 13.25 16.35
N ALA A 196 -18.20 12.05 16.54
CA ALA A 196 -17.54 10.82 16.08
C ALA A 196 -17.55 10.73 14.55
N HIS A 197 -18.66 11.12 13.91
CA HIS A 197 -18.71 11.20 12.45
C HIS A 197 -17.74 12.23 11.88
N ALA A 198 -17.61 13.39 12.55
CA ALA A 198 -16.63 14.40 12.16
C ALA A 198 -15.20 13.91 12.28
N ALA A 199 -14.89 13.14 13.34
CA ALA A 199 -13.61 12.47 13.51
C ALA A 199 -13.33 11.52 12.34
N ILE A 200 -14.30 10.67 11.99
CA ILE A 200 -14.20 9.72 10.88
C ILE A 200 -13.96 10.45 9.54
N VAL A 201 -14.75 11.47 9.22
CA VAL A 201 -14.61 12.25 7.97
C VAL A 201 -13.27 12.97 7.91
N SER A 202 -12.89 13.66 8.99
CA SER A 202 -11.63 14.41 9.01
C SER A 202 -10.42 13.48 8.91
N SER A 203 -10.44 12.33 9.62
CA SER A 203 -9.36 11.35 9.55
C SER A 203 -9.31 10.63 8.20
N ALA A 204 -10.46 10.39 7.55
CA ALA A 204 -10.51 9.87 6.18
C ALA A 204 -9.82 10.85 5.21
N LEU A 205 -10.23 12.12 5.22
CA LEU A 205 -9.68 13.14 4.33
C LEU A 205 -8.22 13.48 4.63
N PHE A 206 -7.84 13.59 5.91
CA PHE A 206 -6.47 13.86 6.28
C PHE A 206 -5.56 12.64 6.05
N GLY A 207 -6.10 11.44 6.23
CA GLY A 207 -5.40 10.18 6.01
C GLY A 207 -4.97 9.99 4.56
N THR A 208 -5.78 10.45 3.59
CA THR A 208 -5.41 10.42 2.17
C THR A 208 -4.12 11.21 1.88
N ILE A 209 -3.80 12.18 2.73
CA ILE A 209 -2.67 13.10 2.53
C ILE A 209 -1.46 12.67 3.36
N SER A 210 -1.69 12.26 4.63
CA SER A 210 -0.61 11.97 5.58
C SER A 210 0.04 10.61 5.37
N GLY A 211 -0.67 9.67 4.74
CA GLY A 211 -0.17 8.31 4.44
C GLY A 211 0.21 7.46 5.65
N GLY A 212 0.17 7.99 6.88
CA GLY A 212 0.58 7.29 8.09
C GLY A 212 -0.46 7.37 9.22
N PRO A 213 -0.82 6.22 9.86
CA PRO A 213 -1.92 6.19 10.83
C PRO A 213 -1.60 6.97 12.11
N VAL A 214 -0.37 6.91 12.61
CA VAL A 214 0.06 7.64 13.81
C VAL A 214 0.05 9.14 13.58
N VAL A 215 0.56 9.58 12.42
CA VAL A 215 0.58 11.00 12.04
C VAL A 215 -0.85 11.53 11.93
N ASN A 216 -1.75 10.74 11.37
CA ASN A 216 -3.16 11.10 11.25
C ASN A 216 -3.83 11.22 12.63
N VAL A 217 -3.66 10.23 13.53
CA VAL A 217 -4.17 10.30 14.91
C VAL A 217 -3.67 11.57 15.64
N LEU A 218 -2.38 11.90 15.51
CA LEU A 218 -1.82 13.07 16.18
C LEU A 218 -2.31 14.38 15.57
N ALA A 219 -2.57 14.42 14.26
CA ALA A 219 -3.04 15.62 13.58
C ALA A 219 -4.53 15.91 13.82
N THR A 220 -5.39 14.89 13.73
CA THR A 220 -6.85 15.02 13.88
C THR A 220 -7.31 14.72 15.30
N GLY A 221 -6.79 13.67 15.93
CA GLY A 221 -7.24 13.16 17.23
C GLY A 221 -7.02 14.13 18.38
N ILE A 222 -5.97 14.96 18.34
CA ILE A 222 -5.77 16.02 19.36
C ILE A 222 -6.98 16.95 19.47
N LEU A 223 -7.70 17.16 18.38
CA LEU A 223 -8.89 18.00 18.35
C LEU A 223 -10.19 17.18 18.48
N THR A 224 -10.31 16.09 17.74
CA THR A 224 -11.53 15.28 17.65
C THR A 224 -11.81 14.45 18.89
N ILE A 225 -10.80 13.83 19.50
CA ILE A 225 -10.94 13.01 20.71
C ILE A 225 -11.53 13.82 21.89
N PRO A 226 -10.95 14.98 22.28
CA PRO A 226 -11.52 15.79 23.34
C PRO A 226 -12.96 16.26 23.05
N MET A 227 -13.29 16.51 21.76
CA MET A 227 -14.62 16.93 21.36
C MET A 227 -15.64 15.78 21.49
N MET A 228 -15.27 14.54 21.13
CA MET A 228 -16.10 13.35 21.35
C MET A 228 -16.37 13.13 22.85
N ILE A 229 -15.33 13.23 23.68
CA ILE A 229 -15.45 13.04 25.14
C ILE A 229 -16.35 14.11 25.78
N LYS A 230 -16.19 15.38 25.40
CA LYS A 230 -17.05 16.48 25.88
C LYS A 230 -18.54 16.29 25.54
N ARG A 231 -18.84 15.54 24.49
CA ARG A 231 -20.22 15.24 24.06
C ARG A 231 -20.77 13.94 24.61
N GLY A 232 -20.02 13.25 25.49
CA GLY A 232 -20.49 12.08 26.23
C GLY A 232 -20.03 10.74 25.71
N PHE A 233 -19.19 10.69 24.66
CA PHE A 233 -18.55 9.42 24.28
C PHE A 233 -17.53 8.98 25.33
N SER A 234 -17.45 7.67 25.58
CA SER A 234 -16.42 7.11 26.43
C SER A 234 -15.03 7.37 25.82
N LYS A 235 -14.03 7.59 26.67
CA LYS A 235 -12.64 7.82 26.25
C LYS A 235 -12.10 6.66 25.40
N ILE A 236 -12.40 5.41 25.80
CA ILE A 236 -11.99 4.19 25.10
C ILE A 236 -12.57 4.16 23.69
N PHE A 237 -13.87 4.48 23.51
CA PHE A 237 -14.47 4.52 22.19
C PHE A 237 -13.92 5.67 21.36
N ALA A 238 -13.76 6.87 21.93
CA ALA A 238 -13.21 8.02 21.23
C ALA A 238 -11.79 7.75 20.70
N GLY A 239 -10.92 7.14 21.51
CA GLY A 239 -9.60 6.72 21.07
C GLY A 239 -9.65 5.60 20.03
N GLY A 240 -10.51 4.61 20.22
CA GLY A 240 -10.65 3.47 19.31
C GLY A 240 -11.15 3.86 17.93
N VAL A 241 -12.21 4.66 17.84
CA VAL A 241 -12.76 5.09 16.54
C VAL A 241 -11.81 6.03 15.80
N GLU A 242 -11.09 6.90 16.50
CA GLU A 242 -10.07 7.76 15.91
C GLU A 242 -8.90 6.94 15.34
N ALA A 243 -8.41 5.96 16.10
CA ALA A 243 -7.35 5.07 15.66
C ALA A 243 -7.77 4.25 14.41
N ALA A 244 -8.99 3.71 14.43
CA ALA A 244 -9.55 2.98 13.29
C ALA A 244 -9.70 3.89 12.06
N ALA A 245 -10.30 5.08 12.20
CA ALA A 245 -10.48 6.03 11.11
C ALA A 245 -9.13 6.48 10.52
N SER A 246 -8.15 6.73 11.39
CA SER A 246 -6.80 7.14 10.98
C SER A 246 -6.04 6.03 10.25
N SER A 247 -6.18 4.77 10.69
CA SER A 247 -5.62 3.62 9.97
C SER A 247 -6.27 3.46 8.60
N GLY A 248 -7.61 3.55 8.52
CA GLY A 248 -8.36 3.50 7.26
C GLY A 248 -8.02 4.61 6.28
N GLY A 249 -7.47 5.73 6.74
CA GLY A 249 -6.99 6.79 5.85
C GLY A 249 -5.94 6.31 4.83
N GLN A 250 -5.18 5.27 5.15
CA GLN A 250 -4.18 4.69 4.23
C GLN A 250 -4.79 3.96 3.03
N ILE A 251 -6.03 3.49 3.15
CA ILE A 251 -6.76 2.82 2.06
C ILE A 251 -7.71 3.76 1.33
N MET A 252 -7.82 5.02 1.76
CA MET A 252 -8.76 5.98 1.18
C MET A 252 -8.13 6.71 -0.02
N PRO A 253 -8.71 6.58 -1.24
CA PRO A 253 -8.28 7.37 -2.39
C PRO A 253 -8.42 8.88 -2.17
N PRO A 254 -7.66 9.75 -2.87
CA PRO A 254 -6.84 9.44 -4.05
C PRO A 254 -5.36 9.13 -3.80
N ILE A 255 -4.76 9.55 -2.67
CA ILE A 255 -3.30 9.41 -2.49
C ILE A 255 -2.98 8.10 -1.77
N MET A 256 -3.82 7.72 -0.77
CA MET A 256 -3.62 6.49 0.00
C MET A 256 -2.31 6.51 0.83
N GLY A 257 -1.91 5.36 1.38
CA GLY A 257 -0.62 5.20 2.03
C GLY A 257 0.49 4.87 1.03
N VAL A 258 1.74 5.09 1.44
CA VAL A 258 2.93 4.78 0.61
C VAL A 258 2.94 3.34 0.09
N ALA A 259 2.41 2.40 0.86
CA ALA A 259 2.31 0.99 0.46
C ALA A 259 1.45 0.76 -0.81
N ALA A 260 0.49 1.65 -1.12
CA ALA A 260 -0.32 1.53 -2.33
C ALA A 260 0.48 1.84 -3.61
N PHE A 261 1.46 2.74 -3.56
CA PHE A 261 2.37 2.97 -4.69
C PHE A 261 3.27 1.75 -4.93
N ILE A 262 3.70 1.11 -3.86
CA ILE A 262 4.51 -0.12 -3.95
C ILE A 262 3.67 -1.26 -4.50
N LEU A 263 2.39 -1.37 -4.09
CA LEU A 263 1.45 -2.32 -4.66
C LEU A 263 1.32 -2.14 -6.17
N ALA A 264 1.13 -0.92 -6.65
CA ALA A 264 1.07 -0.60 -8.07
C ALA A 264 2.32 -1.10 -8.81
N ALA A 265 3.50 -0.84 -8.24
CA ALA A 265 4.77 -1.24 -8.85
C ALA A 265 5.04 -2.75 -8.77
N LEU A 266 4.72 -3.42 -7.66
CA LEU A 266 4.91 -4.87 -7.52
C LEU A 266 3.96 -5.68 -8.41
N THR A 267 2.74 -5.18 -8.63
CA THR A 267 1.75 -5.84 -9.49
C THR A 267 1.80 -5.37 -10.94
N GLN A 268 2.64 -4.37 -11.25
CA GLN A 268 2.72 -3.72 -12.57
C GLN A 268 1.38 -3.13 -13.04
N VAL A 269 0.49 -2.81 -12.10
CA VAL A 269 -0.81 -2.19 -12.38
C VAL A 269 -0.67 -0.68 -12.24
N PRO A 270 -1.16 0.11 -13.21
CA PRO A 270 -1.12 1.57 -13.12
C PRO A 270 -1.79 2.07 -11.85
N TYR A 271 -1.18 3.06 -11.19
CA TYR A 271 -1.69 3.59 -9.91
C TYR A 271 -3.15 4.11 -10.01
N ARG A 272 -3.55 4.58 -11.18
CA ARG A 272 -4.95 4.93 -11.48
C ARG A 272 -5.91 3.77 -11.20
N GLU A 273 -5.57 2.56 -11.60
CA GLU A 273 -6.39 1.37 -11.38
C GLU A 273 -6.41 0.97 -9.91
N VAL A 274 -5.30 1.14 -9.20
CA VAL A 274 -5.25 0.91 -7.74
C VAL A 274 -6.23 1.84 -7.01
N ILE A 275 -6.32 3.12 -7.40
CA ILE A 275 -7.28 4.09 -6.86
C ILE A 275 -8.72 3.61 -7.10
N ILE A 276 -9.03 3.16 -8.31
CA ILE A 276 -10.36 2.66 -8.67
C ILE A 276 -10.69 1.41 -7.86
N ALA A 277 -9.76 0.46 -7.78
CA ALA A 277 -9.93 -0.77 -7.02
C ALA A 277 -10.15 -0.54 -5.51
N ALA A 278 -9.50 0.46 -4.95
CA ALA A 278 -9.65 0.79 -3.53
C ALA A 278 -10.98 1.49 -3.19
N LEU A 279 -11.70 2.03 -4.18
CA LEU A 279 -12.84 2.94 -3.95
C LEU A 279 -13.99 2.25 -3.18
N ILE A 280 -14.52 1.13 -3.69
CA ILE A 280 -15.63 0.42 -3.04
C ILE A 280 -15.21 -0.12 -1.66
N PRO A 281 -14.06 -0.82 -1.52
CA PRO A 281 -13.59 -1.27 -0.23
C PRO A 281 -13.39 -0.14 0.80
N ALA A 282 -12.86 1.00 0.40
CA ALA A 282 -12.69 2.16 1.29
C ALA A 282 -14.03 2.76 1.73
N ILE A 283 -14.97 2.95 0.79
CA ILE A 283 -16.33 3.43 1.10
C ILE A 283 -17.03 2.48 2.07
N ALA A 284 -16.92 1.18 1.86
CA ALA A 284 -17.50 0.15 2.73
C ALA A 284 -16.88 0.22 4.14
N TYR A 285 -15.55 0.38 4.23
CA TYR A 285 -14.85 0.54 5.51
C TYR A 285 -15.35 1.75 6.30
N PHE A 286 -15.30 2.93 5.69
CA PHE A 286 -15.75 4.16 6.35
C PHE A 286 -17.26 4.17 6.62
N GLY A 287 -18.07 3.58 5.73
CA GLY A 287 -19.51 3.37 5.94
C GLY A 287 -19.81 2.55 7.19
N CYS A 288 -19.05 1.47 7.43
CA CYS A 288 -19.20 0.67 8.64
C CYS A 288 -18.76 1.43 9.91
N LEU A 289 -17.67 2.22 9.83
CA LEU A 289 -17.28 3.11 10.94
C LEU A 289 -18.39 4.12 11.27
N PHE A 290 -19.02 4.70 10.23
CA PHE A 290 -20.17 5.58 10.39
C PHE A 290 -21.33 4.88 11.12
N LEU A 291 -21.69 3.66 10.70
CA LEU A 291 -22.73 2.86 11.35
C LEU A 291 -22.36 2.56 12.81
N SER A 292 -21.12 2.18 13.07
CA SER A 292 -20.62 1.93 14.43
C SER A 292 -20.76 3.18 15.30
N ALA A 293 -20.45 4.37 14.78
CA ALA A 293 -20.62 5.64 15.48
C ALA A 293 -22.10 5.96 15.77
N VAL A 294 -23.02 5.67 14.81
CA VAL A 294 -24.46 5.81 15.02
C VAL A 294 -24.97 4.91 16.13
N PHE A 295 -24.62 3.61 16.10
CA PHE A 295 -25.07 2.67 17.13
C PHE A 295 -24.48 2.99 18.49
N GLN A 296 -23.23 3.40 18.54
CA GLN A 296 -22.60 3.80 19.80
C GLN A 296 -23.21 5.08 20.38
N ALA A 297 -23.54 6.06 19.51
CA ALA A 297 -24.21 7.28 19.93
C ALA A 297 -25.62 6.99 20.49
N ARG A 298 -26.38 6.08 19.84
CA ARG A 298 -27.66 5.63 20.35
C ARG A 298 -27.52 4.92 21.71
N LYS A 299 -26.54 4.01 21.83
CA LYS A 299 -26.25 3.28 23.07
C LYS A 299 -25.91 4.20 24.23
N GLN A 300 -25.20 5.31 23.98
CA GLN A 300 -24.79 6.29 24.97
C GLN A 300 -25.75 7.49 25.06
N ASN A 301 -26.89 7.43 24.35
CA ASN A 301 -27.92 8.49 24.31
C ASN A 301 -27.39 9.86 23.88
N ILE A 302 -26.43 9.89 22.95
CA ILE A 302 -25.82 11.11 22.43
C ILE A 302 -26.65 11.65 21.27
N LYS A 303 -27.29 12.80 21.49
CA LYS A 303 -28.15 13.45 20.50
C LYS A 303 -27.35 14.28 19.49
N ALA A 304 -28.00 14.58 18.37
CA ALA A 304 -27.46 15.49 17.36
C ALA A 304 -27.27 16.90 17.94
N ILE A 305 -26.24 17.61 17.45
CA ILE A 305 -25.97 19.00 17.90
C ILE A 305 -27.03 19.96 17.31
N GLY A 306 -27.44 19.74 16.06
CA GLY A 306 -28.49 20.48 15.35
C GLY A 306 -28.10 21.89 14.94
N VAL A 307 -27.69 22.72 15.88
CA VAL A 307 -27.32 24.13 15.67
C VAL A 307 -25.85 24.29 15.25
N ILE A 308 -25.52 25.40 14.63
CA ILE A 308 -24.15 25.77 14.29
C ILE A 308 -23.53 26.41 15.53
N THR A 309 -22.52 25.82 16.10
CA THR A 309 -21.71 26.37 17.20
C THR A 309 -20.51 27.12 16.64
N ASP A 310 -19.87 27.95 17.46
CA ASP A 310 -18.69 28.75 17.05
C ASP A 310 -17.57 27.90 16.44
N ASP A 311 -17.40 26.67 16.93
CA ASP A 311 -16.41 25.70 16.40
C ASP A 311 -16.72 25.22 14.96
N MET A 312 -17.90 25.52 14.41
CA MET A 312 -18.37 25.13 13.07
C MET A 312 -18.45 26.30 12.10
N VAL A 313 -18.22 27.51 12.58
CA VAL A 313 -18.26 28.70 11.75
C VAL A 313 -17.02 28.77 10.88
N LEU A 314 -17.22 28.77 9.56
CA LEU A 314 -16.16 28.90 8.57
C LEU A 314 -16.01 30.39 8.20
N ASP A 315 -14.90 30.97 8.64
CA ASP A 315 -14.54 32.32 8.26
C ASP A 315 -13.94 32.36 6.83
N ARG A 316 -13.60 33.58 6.34
CA ARG A 316 -13.00 33.75 5.01
C ARG A 316 -11.64 33.04 4.89
N GLN A 317 -10.87 33.02 5.97
CA GLN A 317 -9.58 32.33 6.01
C GLN A 317 -9.78 30.81 5.99
N ASP A 318 -10.77 30.26 6.72
CA ASP A 318 -11.09 28.84 6.68
C ASP A 318 -11.46 28.37 5.26
N LYS A 319 -12.26 29.17 4.53
CA LYS A 319 -12.59 28.85 3.13
C LYS A 319 -11.35 28.82 2.23
N PHE A 320 -10.45 29.78 2.41
CA PHE A 320 -9.19 29.79 1.66
C PHE A 320 -8.28 28.61 2.03
N ASN A 321 -8.20 28.28 3.32
CA ASN A 321 -7.46 27.10 3.78
C ASN A 321 -8.02 25.79 3.18
N LEU A 322 -9.34 25.68 3.02
CA LEU A 322 -9.97 24.53 2.36
C LEU A 322 -9.60 24.46 0.87
N ILE A 323 -9.52 25.61 0.16
CA ILE A 323 -9.06 25.63 -1.22
C ILE A 323 -7.62 25.11 -1.33
N MET A 324 -6.74 25.48 -0.39
CA MET A 324 -5.37 24.99 -0.35
C MET A 324 -5.28 23.46 -0.21
N ILE A 325 -6.27 22.79 0.38
CA ILE A 325 -6.34 21.33 0.45
C ILE A 325 -7.02 20.73 -0.78
N ILE A 326 -8.22 21.25 -1.11
CA ILE A 326 -9.08 20.62 -2.11
C ILE A 326 -8.52 20.80 -3.53
N ALA A 327 -7.95 21.96 -3.86
CA ALA A 327 -7.47 22.22 -5.21
C ALA A 327 -6.30 21.30 -5.65
N PRO A 328 -5.24 21.08 -4.84
CA PRO A 328 -4.22 20.12 -5.19
C PRO A 328 -4.74 18.68 -5.29
N LEU A 329 -5.66 18.26 -4.41
CA LEU A 329 -6.27 16.93 -4.46
C LEU A 329 -7.11 16.73 -5.73
N LEU A 330 -7.88 17.74 -6.13
CA LEU A 330 -8.64 17.70 -7.39
C LEU A 330 -7.69 17.66 -8.60
N LEU A 331 -6.60 18.43 -8.57
CA LEU A 331 -5.60 18.38 -9.64
C LEU A 331 -5.00 16.99 -9.80
N ILE A 332 -4.62 16.34 -8.68
CA ILE A 332 -4.13 14.96 -8.69
C ILE A 332 -5.17 14.02 -9.30
N LEU A 333 -6.43 14.10 -8.85
CA LEU A 333 -7.50 13.25 -9.38
C LEU A 333 -7.68 13.45 -10.88
N VAL A 334 -7.73 14.70 -11.35
CA VAL A 334 -7.89 15.01 -12.78
C VAL A 334 -6.73 14.43 -13.57
N LEU A 335 -5.48 14.65 -13.15
CA LEU A 335 -4.31 14.15 -13.86
C LEU A 335 -4.22 12.61 -13.84
N LEU A 336 -4.48 11.98 -12.71
CA LEU A 336 -4.43 10.52 -12.58
C LEU A 336 -5.54 9.80 -13.34
N LEU A 337 -6.78 10.35 -13.32
CA LEU A 337 -7.91 9.73 -14.00
C LEU A 337 -7.93 10.01 -15.50
N THR A 338 -7.17 11.00 -15.98
CA THR A 338 -7.08 11.32 -17.40
C THR A 338 -6.11 10.35 -18.10
N PRO A 339 -6.56 9.53 -19.03
CA PRO A 339 -5.67 8.65 -19.80
C PRO A 339 -4.76 9.47 -20.73
N LYS A 340 -3.48 9.10 -20.82
CA LYS A 340 -2.51 9.74 -21.74
C LYS A 340 -3.03 9.81 -23.19
N GLU A 341 -3.66 8.74 -23.64
CA GLU A 341 -4.23 8.60 -24.97
C GLU A 341 -5.33 9.62 -25.25
N GLN A 342 -6.17 9.97 -24.27
CA GLN A 342 -7.25 10.96 -24.47
C GLN A 342 -6.73 12.38 -24.65
N VAL A 343 -5.61 12.72 -24.03
CA VAL A 343 -4.98 14.04 -24.20
C VAL A 343 -4.31 14.14 -25.56
N GLY A 344 -3.66 13.06 -25.99
CA GLY A 344 -2.95 13.01 -27.28
C GLY A 344 -3.86 12.76 -28.48
N CYS A 345 -4.76 11.79 -28.40
CA CYS A 345 -5.59 11.30 -29.51
C CYS A 345 -7.09 11.55 -29.32
N GLY A 346 -7.52 12.15 -28.21
CA GLY A 346 -8.92 12.45 -27.95
C GLY A 346 -9.37 13.80 -28.52
N PHE A 347 -10.44 14.34 -27.94
CA PHE A 347 -11.04 15.62 -28.36
C PHE A 347 -10.02 16.76 -28.45
N ILE A 348 -9.07 16.84 -27.54
CA ILE A 348 -8.04 17.89 -27.54
C ILE A 348 -7.07 17.69 -28.72
N GLY A 349 -6.63 16.47 -28.96
CA GLY A 349 -5.74 16.17 -30.12
C GLY A 349 -6.40 16.47 -31.45
N SER A 350 -7.67 16.12 -31.61
CA SER A 350 -8.43 16.41 -32.84
C SER A 350 -8.57 17.90 -33.12
N LEU A 351 -8.65 18.74 -32.07
CA LEU A 351 -8.65 20.20 -32.22
C LEU A 351 -7.34 20.76 -32.80
N PHE A 352 -6.23 20.04 -32.64
CA PHE A 352 -4.91 20.39 -33.16
C PHE A 352 -4.50 19.56 -34.39
N GLY A 353 -5.44 18.80 -34.96
CA GLY A 353 -5.17 17.99 -36.16
C GLY A 353 -4.26 16.76 -35.95
N VAL A 354 -4.17 16.30 -34.68
CA VAL A 354 -3.42 15.08 -34.33
C VAL A 354 -4.28 13.87 -34.69
N GLU A 355 -3.87 13.11 -35.70
CA GLU A 355 -4.54 11.88 -36.10
C GLU A 355 -3.86 10.66 -35.45
N LYS A 356 -4.69 9.69 -35.04
CA LYS A 356 -4.21 8.40 -34.57
C LYS A 356 -3.75 7.57 -35.76
N LEU A 357 -2.47 7.23 -35.77
CA LEU A 357 -1.95 6.31 -36.81
C LEU A 357 -2.64 4.94 -36.68
N PRO A 358 -3.11 4.36 -37.81
CA PRO A 358 -3.74 3.04 -37.79
C PRO A 358 -2.78 1.99 -37.18
N GLY A 359 -3.19 1.32 -36.09
CA GLY A 359 -2.38 0.30 -35.42
C GLY A 359 -1.44 0.81 -34.34
N ALA A 360 -1.33 2.11 -34.10
CA ALA A 360 -0.53 2.66 -33.01
C ALA A 360 -1.33 2.67 -31.69
N THR A 361 -0.68 2.27 -30.61
CA THR A 361 -1.24 2.33 -29.24
C THR A 361 -1.17 3.72 -28.62
N SER A 362 -0.39 4.64 -29.23
CA SER A 362 -0.22 6.02 -28.77
C SER A 362 -0.19 7.02 -29.93
N CYS A 363 -0.61 8.24 -29.69
CA CYS A 363 -0.46 9.34 -30.64
C CYS A 363 0.91 9.99 -30.53
N THR A 364 1.47 10.41 -31.65
CA THR A 364 2.70 11.21 -31.69
C THR A 364 2.43 12.59 -31.09
N ALA A 365 2.98 12.81 -29.90
CA ALA A 365 2.82 14.04 -29.13
C ALA A 365 3.51 15.27 -29.78
N ASP A 366 4.31 15.07 -30.82
CA ASP A 366 5.16 16.11 -31.41
C ASP A 366 4.36 17.24 -32.08
N GLN A 367 3.12 16.97 -32.49
CA GLN A 367 2.23 17.97 -33.12
C GLN A 367 1.44 18.81 -32.10
N LEU A 368 1.44 18.42 -30.82
CA LEU A 368 0.74 19.17 -29.77
C LEU A 368 1.55 20.40 -29.31
N PRO A 369 0.92 21.54 -29.02
CA PRO A 369 1.56 22.65 -28.34
C PRO A 369 2.22 22.19 -27.04
N TRP A 370 3.37 22.80 -26.68
CA TRP A 370 4.19 22.38 -25.53
C TRP A 370 3.38 22.19 -24.23
N PHE A 371 2.40 23.03 -23.98
CA PHE A 371 1.56 22.97 -22.80
C PHE A 371 0.75 21.66 -22.74
N PHE A 372 0.14 21.25 -23.86
CA PHE A 372 -0.61 19.99 -23.91
C PHE A 372 0.30 18.76 -23.88
N ARG A 373 1.53 18.85 -24.41
CA ARG A 373 2.55 17.79 -24.25
C ARG A 373 2.90 17.58 -22.78
N VAL A 374 3.05 18.66 -22.02
CA VAL A 374 3.32 18.60 -20.58
C VAL A 374 2.16 17.94 -19.84
N ILE A 375 0.91 18.29 -20.15
CA ILE A 375 -0.27 17.65 -19.56
C ILE A 375 -0.34 16.17 -19.94
N GLN A 376 -0.10 15.83 -21.22
CA GLN A 376 -0.10 14.45 -21.68
C GLN A 376 0.95 13.59 -20.97
N ASN A 377 2.17 14.11 -20.82
CA ASN A 377 3.25 13.41 -20.12
C ASN A 377 2.97 13.24 -18.62
N SER A 378 2.18 14.15 -18.06
CA SER A 378 1.78 14.10 -16.64
C SER A 378 0.52 13.27 -16.40
N ALA A 379 -0.30 13.03 -17.45
CA ALA A 379 -1.55 12.29 -17.32
C ALA A 379 -1.28 10.81 -17.02
N GLY A 380 -2.02 10.25 -16.04
CA GLY A 380 -1.89 8.87 -15.59
C GLY A 380 -0.61 8.55 -14.80
N ASP A 381 0.32 9.53 -14.66
CA ASP A 381 1.55 9.35 -13.90
C ASP A 381 1.42 9.95 -12.48
N ALA A 382 1.67 9.10 -11.48
CA ALA A 382 1.51 9.50 -10.08
C ALA A 382 2.55 10.53 -9.64
N GLY A 383 3.81 10.32 -9.98
CA GLY A 383 4.91 11.21 -9.61
C GLY A 383 4.72 12.62 -10.15
N SER A 384 4.46 12.75 -11.45
CA SER A 384 4.20 14.03 -12.11
C SER A 384 2.97 14.72 -11.53
N SER A 385 1.88 13.97 -11.27
CA SER A 385 0.66 14.51 -10.64
C SER A 385 0.96 15.09 -9.26
N GLY A 386 1.79 14.40 -8.48
CA GLY A 386 2.26 14.87 -7.18
C GLY A 386 3.08 16.16 -7.28
N TRP A 387 3.99 16.26 -8.24
CA TRP A 387 4.79 17.48 -8.47
C TRP A 387 3.92 18.68 -8.86
N TRP A 388 2.95 18.50 -9.77
CA TRP A 388 2.02 19.57 -10.13
C TRP A 388 1.19 20.05 -8.95
N ALA A 389 0.75 19.11 -8.09
CA ALA A 389 0.04 19.45 -6.87
C ALA A 389 0.91 20.22 -5.88
N CYS A 390 2.20 19.87 -5.75
CA CYS A 390 3.16 20.61 -4.93
C CYS A 390 3.35 22.05 -5.43
N ILE A 391 3.50 22.23 -6.76
CA ILE A 391 3.66 23.55 -7.39
C ILE A 391 2.40 24.40 -7.13
N LEU A 392 1.21 23.82 -7.37
CA LEU A 392 -0.06 24.51 -7.11
C LEU A 392 -0.19 24.90 -5.64
N LEU A 393 0.06 23.98 -4.72
CA LEU A 393 -0.03 24.24 -3.28
C LEU A 393 0.98 25.30 -2.85
N MET A 394 2.20 25.25 -3.36
CA MET A 394 3.23 26.25 -3.04
C MET A 394 2.78 27.64 -3.49
N GLY A 395 2.23 27.77 -4.70
CA GLY A 395 1.63 29.02 -5.19
C GLY A 395 0.50 29.53 -4.28
N LEU A 396 -0.43 28.65 -3.87
CA LEU A 396 -1.52 28.98 -2.97
C LEU A 396 -1.02 29.40 -1.57
N LEU A 397 0.03 28.75 -1.05
CA LEU A 397 0.64 29.11 0.23
C LEU A 397 1.27 30.51 0.18
N PHE A 398 1.88 30.92 -0.93
CA PHE A 398 2.40 32.28 -1.10
C PHE A 398 1.30 33.32 -1.23
N LEU A 399 0.09 32.94 -1.64
CA LEU A 399 -1.07 33.85 -1.63
C LEU A 399 -1.61 34.10 -0.21
N ASP A 400 -1.32 33.24 0.78
CA ASP A 400 -1.72 33.46 2.17
C ASP A 400 -0.85 34.54 2.84
N PRO A 401 -1.41 35.70 3.25
CA PRO A 401 -0.64 36.74 3.91
C PRO A 401 0.08 36.28 5.18
N LYS A 402 -0.49 35.31 5.92
CA LYS A 402 0.08 34.77 7.16
C LYS A 402 1.31 33.91 6.91
N ILE A 403 1.37 33.23 5.77
CA ILE A 403 2.51 32.39 5.37
C ILE A 403 3.55 33.27 4.69
N ARG A 404 3.12 34.18 3.82
CA ARG A 404 4.02 35.15 3.17
C ARG A 404 4.81 36.02 4.18
N ALA A 405 4.15 36.39 5.30
CA ALA A 405 4.84 37.10 6.39
C ALA A 405 5.88 36.24 7.14
N LYS A 406 5.80 34.91 7.05
CA LYS A 406 6.71 33.96 7.73
C LYS A 406 7.08 32.80 6.80
N PRO A 407 7.87 33.04 5.72
CA PRO A 407 8.19 32.02 4.72
C PRO A 407 9.02 30.86 5.29
N GLN A 408 9.68 31.06 6.44
CA GLN A 408 10.36 30.01 7.19
C GLN A 408 9.49 28.80 7.53
N LYS A 409 8.14 28.95 7.55
CA LYS A 409 7.22 27.82 7.73
C LYS A 409 7.29 26.84 6.56
N ILE A 410 7.43 27.33 5.33
CA ILE A 410 7.59 26.50 4.13
C ILE A 410 8.93 25.77 4.20
N LEU A 411 10.02 26.47 4.54
CA LEU A 411 11.35 25.86 4.70
C LEU A 411 11.34 24.77 5.78
N LYS A 412 10.66 25.00 6.91
CA LYS A 412 10.51 23.98 7.95
C LYS A 412 9.69 22.77 7.48
N ALA A 413 8.64 22.99 6.69
CA ALA A 413 7.86 21.92 6.10
C ALA A 413 8.70 21.08 5.12
N LEU A 414 9.47 21.73 4.23
CA LEU A 414 10.38 21.06 3.31
C LEU A 414 11.50 20.31 4.06
N GLY A 415 12.04 20.91 5.12
CA GLY A 415 13.00 20.22 6.01
C GLY A 415 12.39 18.99 6.67
N GLY A 416 11.13 19.08 7.12
CA GLY A 416 10.36 17.94 7.63
C GLY A 416 10.15 16.84 6.59
N ALA A 417 9.85 17.22 5.35
CA ALA A 417 9.77 16.27 4.23
C ALA A 417 11.10 15.55 4.00
N GLY A 418 12.22 16.29 4.02
CA GLY A 418 13.56 15.72 3.88
C GLY A 418 13.90 14.68 4.95
N ILE A 419 13.55 14.96 6.22
CA ILE A 419 13.71 13.99 7.32
C ILE A 419 12.85 12.75 7.07
N MET A 420 11.59 12.93 6.67
CA MET A 420 10.68 11.81 6.42
C MET A 420 11.16 10.94 5.26
N ILE A 421 11.64 11.54 4.17
CA ILE A 421 12.20 10.82 3.04
C ILE A 421 13.45 10.05 3.43
N SER A 422 14.37 10.68 4.19
CA SER A 422 15.58 10.01 4.67
C SER A 422 15.25 8.80 5.54
N THR A 423 14.24 8.89 6.39
CA THR A 423 13.79 7.76 7.21
C THR A 423 13.16 6.65 6.37
N LEU A 424 12.36 7.00 5.37
CA LEU A 424 11.80 6.02 4.42
C LEU A 424 12.89 5.38 3.56
N TYR A 425 13.89 6.14 3.13
CA TYR A 425 15.04 5.61 2.41
C TYR A 425 15.73 4.48 3.18
N LEU A 426 15.99 4.69 4.48
CA LEU A 426 16.55 3.66 5.35
C LEU A 426 15.68 2.40 5.42
N MET A 427 14.38 2.56 5.49
CA MET A 427 13.44 1.45 5.50
C MET A 427 13.43 0.68 4.18
N PHE A 428 13.33 1.40 3.06
CA PHE A 428 13.32 0.79 1.73
C PHE A 428 14.59 0.02 1.43
N LEU A 429 15.74 0.52 1.89
CA LEU A 429 17.01 -0.19 1.74
C LEU A 429 17.01 -1.52 2.52
N SER A 430 16.48 -1.56 3.76
CA SER A 430 16.32 -2.83 4.49
C SER A 430 15.41 -3.82 3.76
N VAL A 431 14.31 -3.31 3.19
CA VAL A 431 13.38 -4.12 2.41
C VAL A 431 14.02 -4.62 1.12
N SER A 432 14.82 -3.80 0.44
CA SER A 432 15.58 -4.20 -0.75
C SER A 432 16.56 -5.34 -0.44
N VAL A 433 17.22 -5.29 0.72
CA VAL A 433 18.08 -6.39 1.18
C VAL A 433 17.28 -7.67 1.37
N ILE A 434 16.09 -7.59 1.99
CA ILE A 434 15.22 -8.75 2.19
C ILE A 434 14.78 -9.32 0.83
N ASP A 435 14.30 -8.47 -0.08
CA ASP A 435 13.86 -8.87 -1.43
C ASP A 435 14.98 -9.55 -2.21
N PHE A 436 16.17 -8.94 -2.21
CA PHE A 436 17.36 -9.53 -2.85
C PHE A 436 17.68 -10.91 -2.31
N CYS A 437 17.75 -11.07 -0.99
CA CYS A 437 18.07 -12.34 -0.34
C CYS A 437 17.01 -13.42 -0.60
N LEU A 438 15.72 -13.09 -0.57
CA LEU A 438 14.63 -14.02 -0.84
C LEU A 438 14.62 -14.47 -2.31
N ASN A 439 14.91 -13.55 -3.24
CA ASN A 439 15.05 -13.89 -4.66
C ASN A 439 16.27 -14.77 -4.93
N LEU A 440 17.42 -14.45 -4.32
CA LEU A 440 18.66 -15.20 -4.46
C LEU A 440 18.53 -16.65 -3.94
N THR A 441 17.89 -16.83 -2.80
CA THR A 441 17.69 -18.16 -2.19
C THR A 441 16.51 -18.93 -2.80
N GLY A 442 15.57 -18.25 -3.47
CA GLY A 442 14.32 -18.84 -3.94
C GLY A 442 13.36 -19.27 -2.82
N PHE A 443 13.62 -18.81 -1.58
CA PHE A 443 12.92 -19.25 -0.37
C PHE A 443 11.39 -19.06 -0.45
N SER A 444 10.93 -17.92 -0.92
CA SER A 444 9.49 -17.63 -1.08
C SER A 444 8.81 -18.59 -2.05
N THR A 445 9.48 -18.95 -3.15
CA THR A 445 8.95 -19.91 -4.14
C THR A 445 8.87 -21.32 -3.57
N TYR A 446 9.88 -21.73 -2.79
CA TYR A 446 9.89 -23.06 -2.17
C TYR A 446 8.82 -23.18 -1.08
N ILE A 447 8.69 -22.20 -0.20
CA ILE A 447 7.63 -22.18 0.81
C ILE A 447 6.25 -22.20 0.14
N ALA A 448 6.02 -21.36 -0.87
CA ALA A 448 4.75 -21.35 -1.58
C ALA A 448 4.38 -22.73 -2.15
N ARG A 449 5.36 -23.40 -2.79
CA ARG A 449 5.15 -24.73 -3.36
C ARG A 449 4.88 -25.79 -2.30
N ASP A 450 5.58 -25.76 -1.15
CA ASP A 450 5.39 -26.75 -0.10
C ASP A 450 4.08 -26.54 0.67
N ILE A 451 3.69 -25.30 0.91
CA ILE A 451 2.36 -25.01 1.48
C ILE A 451 1.26 -25.52 0.53
N LEU A 452 1.39 -25.27 -0.78
CA LEU A 452 0.48 -25.81 -1.78
C LEU A 452 0.46 -27.34 -1.76
N GLY A 453 1.65 -27.98 -1.72
CA GLY A 453 1.76 -29.44 -1.63
C GLY A 453 1.15 -30.03 -0.36
N LEU A 454 1.34 -29.36 0.79
CA LEU A 454 0.72 -29.77 2.06
C LEU A 454 -0.82 -29.66 1.99
N LEU A 455 -1.31 -28.55 1.45
CA LEU A 455 -2.73 -28.30 1.32
C LEU A 455 -3.39 -29.30 0.36
N THR A 456 -2.72 -29.68 -0.73
CA THR A 456 -3.20 -30.71 -1.66
C THR A 456 -3.12 -32.11 -1.06
N ALA A 457 -2.11 -32.41 -0.25
CA ALA A 457 -1.94 -33.72 0.42
C ALA A 457 -2.99 -33.96 1.53
N MET A 458 -3.60 -32.93 2.05
CA MET A 458 -4.72 -33.06 3.03
C MET A 458 -6.04 -33.50 2.40
N ASP A 459 -6.02 -34.09 1.20
CA ASP A 459 -7.18 -34.57 0.41
C ASP A 459 -8.26 -33.49 0.15
N LEU A 460 -7.89 -32.24 0.34
CA LEU A 460 -8.62 -31.08 -0.12
C LEU A 460 -8.41 -30.91 -1.64
N SER A 461 -8.30 -32.07 -2.32
CA SER A 461 -7.71 -32.31 -3.65
C SER A 461 -8.54 -31.78 -4.83
N VAL A 462 -9.51 -30.92 -4.58
CA VAL A 462 -10.11 -30.12 -5.65
C VAL A 462 -9.31 -28.82 -5.73
N THR A 463 -8.33 -28.77 -6.61
CA THR A 463 -7.74 -27.49 -7.07
C THR A 463 -8.89 -26.52 -7.38
N GLY A 464 -9.06 -25.49 -6.56
CA GLY A 464 -10.20 -24.57 -6.64
C GLY A 464 -11.25 -24.74 -5.53
N SER A 465 -11.00 -25.55 -4.48
CA SER A 465 -11.92 -25.61 -3.33
C SER A 465 -11.96 -24.25 -2.62
N PRO A 466 -13.15 -23.62 -2.49
CA PRO A 466 -13.30 -22.36 -1.75
C PRO A 466 -12.83 -22.46 -0.29
N PHE A 467 -12.88 -23.65 0.30
CA PHE A 467 -12.43 -23.88 1.66
C PHE A 467 -10.89 -23.82 1.78
N LEU A 468 -10.18 -24.44 0.84
CA LEU A 468 -8.72 -24.37 0.77
C LEU A 468 -8.22 -22.93 0.62
N LEU A 469 -8.85 -22.20 -0.29
CA LEU A 469 -8.59 -20.79 -0.50
C LEU A 469 -8.84 -19.98 0.78
N PHE A 470 -9.92 -20.24 1.49
CA PHE A 470 -10.22 -19.56 2.75
C PHE A 470 -9.15 -19.79 3.81
N ILE A 471 -8.65 -21.04 3.97
CA ILE A 471 -7.57 -21.36 4.92
C ILE A 471 -6.26 -20.64 4.54
N ALA A 472 -5.91 -20.61 3.27
CA ALA A 472 -4.71 -19.90 2.79
C ALA A 472 -4.80 -18.39 3.03
N LEU A 473 -5.96 -17.81 2.78
CA LEU A 473 -6.24 -16.41 3.07
C LEU A 473 -6.16 -16.13 4.58
N LEU A 474 -6.70 -17.01 5.41
CA LEU A 474 -6.64 -16.89 6.87
C LEU A 474 -5.18 -16.95 7.36
N LEU A 475 -4.39 -17.87 6.83
CA LEU A 475 -2.95 -17.96 7.14
C LEU A 475 -2.22 -16.69 6.72
N THR A 476 -2.49 -16.20 5.51
CA THR A 476 -1.91 -14.93 5.02
C THR A 476 -2.30 -13.75 5.89
N MET A 477 -3.55 -13.66 6.32
CA MET A 477 -4.03 -12.65 7.27
C MET A 477 -3.25 -12.71 8.59
N LEU A 478 -3.12 -13.91 9.18
CA LEU A 478 -2.36 -14.09 10.41
C LEU A 478 -0.90 -13.67 10.26
N MET A 479 -0.25 -14.08 9.17
CA MET A 479 1.13 -13.68 8.87
C MET A 479 1.26 -12.17 8.68
N ALA A 480 0.33 -11.54 7.96
CA ALA A 480 0.35 -10.09 7.74
C ALA A 480 0.15 -9.30 9.04
N VAL A 481 -0.74 -9.75 9.91
CA VAL A 481 -0.96 -9.14 11.22
C VAL A 481 0.26 -9.37 12.13
N LEU A 482 0.79 -10.59 12.22
CA LEU A 482 1.93 -10.92 13.07
C LEU A 482 3.20 -10.18 12.65
N LEU A 483 3.55 -10.21 11.36
CA LEU A 483 4.73 -9.51 10.85
C LEU A 483 4.53 -7.98 10.85
N GLY A 484 3.28 -7.52 10.75
CA GLY A 484 2.95 -6.09 10.80
C GLY A 484 2.91 -5.50 12.21
N MET A 485 2.89 -6.32 13.27
CA MET A 485 2.88 -5.82 14.65
C MET A 485 4.17 -5.07 14.97
N GLY A 486 4.03 -3.80 15.33
CA GLY A 486 5.17 -2.94 15.68
C GLY A 486 6.00 -2.43 14.49
N MET A 487 5.59 -2.73 13.26
CA MET A 487 6.17 -2.16 12.05
C MET A 487 5.18 -1.20 11.36
N PRO A 488 5.69 -0.20 10.63
CA PRO A 488 4.85 0.56 9.70
C PRO A 488 4.23 -0.33 8.62
N SER A 489 3.11 0.12 8.04
CA SER A 489 2.36 -0.67 7.03
C SER A 489 3.17 -1.01 5.77
N VAL A 490 4.17 -0.19 5.41
CA VAL A 490 5.00 -0.42 4.22
C VAL A 490 5.87 -1.67 4.35
N PRO A 491 6.78 -1.80 5.35
CA PRO A 491 7.57 -3.02 5.50
C PRO A 491 6.70 -4.23 5.83
N ALA A 492 5.61 -4.04 6.59
CA ALA A 492 4.65 -5.11 6.86
C ALA A 492 4.06 -5.68 5.57
N TYR A 493 3.62 -4.79 4.66
CA TYR A 493 3.07 -5.19 3.36
C TYR A 493 4.11 -5.92 2.50
N ILE A 494 5.30 -5.33 2.32
CA ILE A 494 6.30 -5.89 1.40
C ILE A 494 6.77 -7.26 1.87
N ASN A 495 7.12 -7.42 3.15
CA ASN A 495 7.60 -8.68 3.70
C ASN A 495 6.58 -9.82 3.50
N VAL A 496 5.30 -9.54 3.73
CA VAL A 496 4.24 -10.54 3.54
C VAL A 496 3.96 -10.78 2.05
N ALA A 497 3.98 -9.73 1.22
CA ALA A 497 3.74 -9.83 -0.21
C ALA A 497 4.81 -10.70 -0.90
N LEU A 498 6.07 -10.54 -0.53
CA LEU A 498 7.17 -11.36 -1.05
C LEU A 498 7.10 -12.83 -0.62
N LEU A 499 6.58 -13.10 0.58
CA LEU A 499 6.46 -14.47 1.09
C LEU A 499 5.19 -15.17 0.64
N MET A 500 4.03 -14.50 0.77
CA MET A 500 2.72 -15.11 0.61
C MET A 500 2.08 -14.83 -0.76
N GLY A 501 2.54 -13.78 -1.47
CA GLY A 501 2.02 -13.44 -2.80
C GLY A 501 2.09 -14.60 -3.80
N PRO A 502 3.26 -15.24 -3.98
CA PRO A 502 3.41 -16.39 -4.87
C PRO A 502 2.52 -17.58 -4.48
N MET A 503 2.29 -17.80 -3.17
CA MET A 503 1.39 -18.86 -2.69
C MET A 503 -0.07 -18.58 -3.09
N LEU A 504 -0.56 -17.38 -2.87
CA LEU A 504 -1.93 -17.00 -3.22
C LEU A 504 -2.16 -17.04 -4.73
N ALA A 505 -1.19 -16.60 -5.53
CA ALA A 505 -1.23 -16.72 -6.98
C ALA A 505 -1.28 -18.19 -7.43
N GLY A 506 -0.49 -19.07 -6.81
CA GLY A 506 -0.52 -20.51 -7.07
C GLY A 506 -1.85 -21.18 -6.73
N LEU A 507 -2.65 -20.61 -5.81
CA LEU A 507 -4.03 -21.04 -5.51
C LEU A 507 -5.07 -20.49 -6.48
N GLY A 508 -4.67 -19.69 -7.47
CA GLY A 508 -5.53 -19.16 -8.51
C GLY A 508 -6.19 -17.83 -8.18
N ILE A 509 -5.64 -17.06 -7.22
CA ILE A 509 -6.07 -15.66 -7.02
C ILE A 509 -5.25 -14.77 -7.95
N ALA A 510 -5.89 -13.79 -8.59
CA ALA A 510 -5.19 -12.77 -9.38
C ALA A 510 -4.11 -12.09 -8.51
N THR A 511 -2.92 -11.89 -9.09
CA THR A 511 -1.78 -11.30 -8.38
C THR A 511 -2.14 -9.96 -7.74
N PHE A 512 -2.87 -9.10 -8.46
CA PHE A 512 -3.34 -7.83 -7.92
C PHE A 512 -4.24 -8.00 -6.69
N THR A 513 -5.20 -8.91 -6.76
CA THR A 513 -6.14 -9.19 -5.65
C THR A 513 -5.42 -9.77 -4.43
N ALA A 514 -4.44 -10.65 -4.64
CA ALA A 514 -3.58 -11.17 -3.56
C ALA A 514 -2.79 -10.04 -2.87
N HIS A 515 -2.20 -9.14 -3.64
CA HIS A 515 -1.47 -7.98 -3.12
C HIS A 515 -2.39 -6.99 -2.40
N MET A 516 -3.59 -6.72 -2.91
CA MET A 516 -4.60 -5.90 -2.22
C MET A 516 -5.02 -6.53 -0.89
N PHE A 517 -5.21 -7.85 -0.84
CA PHE A 517 -5.52 -8.58 0.39
C PHE A 517 -4.44 -8.36 1.44
N ILE A 518 -3.18 -8.59 1.09
CA ILE A 518 -2.03 -8.41 1.98
C ILE A 518 -1.90 -6.96 2.45
N PHE A 519 -2.09 -6.00 1.54
CA PHE A 519 -2.04 -4.57 1.85
C PHE A 519 -3.06 -4.16 2.92
N TYR A 520 -4.29 -4.64 2.82
CA TYR A 520 -5.33 -4.35 3.83
C TYR A 520 -4.97 -4.88 5.20
N PHE A 521 -4.38 -6.07 5.31
CA PHE A 521 -3.96 -6.63 6.60
C PHE A 521 -2.69 -5.96 7.15
N ALA A 522 -1.80 -5.51 6.29
CA ALA A 522 -0.68 -4.65 6.70
C ALA A 522 -1.17 -3.33 7.30
N VAL A 523 -2.26 -2.75 6.77
CA VAL A 523 -2.90 -1.56 7.34
C VAL A 523 -3.64 -1.90 8.64
N ALA A 524 -4.33 -3.04 8.71
CA ALA A 524 -5.05 -3.52 9.89
C ALA A 524 -4.11 -3.76 11.09
N SER A 525 -2.86 -4.16 10.85
CA SER A 525 -1.88 -4.40 11.91
C SER A 525 -1.65 -3.17 12.81
N ALA A 526 -1.82 -1.95 12.27
CA ALA A 526 -1.67 -0.70 13.02
C ALA A 526 -2.71 -0.49 14.14
N ILE A 527 -3.84 -1.19 14.07
CA ILE A 527 -4.89 -1.15 15.10
C ILE A 527 -5.01 -2.46 15.87
N THR A 528 -4.26 -3.49 15.49
CA THR A 528 -4.39 -4.84 16.07
C THR A 528 -3.48 -5.01 17.29
N PRO A 529 -4.02 -5.32 18.49
CA PRO A 529 -3.20 -5.69 19.64
C PRO A 529 -2.32 -6.93 19.35
N PRO A 530 -1.15 -7.09 20.00
CA PRO A 530 -0.67 -6.36 21.17
C PRO A 530 0.11 -5.05 20.87
N VAL A 531 0.52 -4.77 19.65
CA VAL A 531 1.35 -3.58 19.28
C VAL A 531 0.62 -2.71 18.26
N ALA A 532 -0.55 -2.25 18.61
CA ALA A 532 -1.43 -1.40 17.81
C ALA A 532 -0.95 0.06 17.81
N ILE A 533 0.02 0.41 16.96
CA ILE A 533 0.71 1.73 16.99
C ILE A 533 -0.26 2.92 16.87
N ALA A 534 -1.31 2.83 16.07
CA ALA A 534 -2.32 3.89 15.94
C ALA A 534 -3.19 4.01 17.19
N ALA A 535 -3.58 2.86 17.78
CA ALA A 535 -4.36 2.84 19.00
C ALA A 535 -3.53 3.34 20.20
N PHE A 536 -2.23 3.06 20.24
CA PHE A 536 -1.32 3.56 21.26
C PHE A 536 -1.16 5.09 21.17
N ALA A 537 -1.08 5.62 19.95
CA ALA A 537 -1.09 7.07 19.73
C ALA A 537 -2.40 7.70 20.24
N ALA A 538 -3.55 7.11 19.94
CA ALA A 538 -4.85 7.59 20.44
C ALA A 538 -4.96 7.47 21.98
N ALA A 539 -4.48 6.36 22.56
CA ALA A 539 -4.43 6.14 24.00
C ALA A 539 -3.59 7.21 24.73
N SER A 540 -2.52 7.69 24.11
CA SER A 540 -1.71 8.77 24.68
C SER A 540 -2.49 10.09 24.82
N ILE A 541 -3.49 10.32 23.97
CA ILE A 541 -4.38 11.49 24.01
C ILE A 541 -5.51 11.27 25.03
N THR A 542 -6.15 10.10 25.01
CA THR A 542 -7.26 9.78 25.93
C THR A 542 -6.81 9.54 27.36
N LYS A 543 -5.53 9.21 27.59
CA LYS A 543 -4.95 8.76 28.85
C LYS A 543 -5.59 7.46 29.38
N GLU A 544 -6.04 6.60 28.46
CA GLU A 544 -6.57 5.27 28.73
C GLU A 544 -5.52 4.20 28.42
N GLU A 545 -5.81 2.96 28.82
CA GLU A 545 -4.92 1.83 28.57
C GLU A 545 -4.81 1.52 27.06
N PRO A 546 -3.58 1.42 26.51
CA PRO A 546 -3.36 1.20 25.09
C PRO A 546 -3.99 -0.07 24.53
N MET A 547 -3.94 -1.18 25.29
CA MET A 547 -4.52 -2.47 24.87
C MET A 547 -6.04 -2.39 24.75
N VAL A 548 -6.71 -1.78 25.73
CA VAL A 548 -8.16 -1.61 25.72
C VAL A 548 -8.60 -0.69 24.58
N THR A 549 -7.82 0.37 24.32
CA THR A 549 -8.04 1.26 23.17
C THR A 549 -7.84 0.49 21.85
N GLY A 550 -6.85 -0.41 21.77
CA GLY A 550 -6.61 -1.28 20.62
C GLY A 550 -7.79 -2.22 20.33
N PHE A 551 -8.32 -2.90 21.35
CA PHE A 551 -9.51 -3.73 21.18
C PHE A 551 -10.74 -2.90 20.76
N SER A 552 -10.88 -1.68 21.26
CA SER A 552 -11.94 -0.77 20.80
C SER A 552 -11.75 -0.35 19.35
N ALA A 553 -10.49 -0.13 18.91
CA ALA A 553 -10.17 0.20 17.52
C ALA A 553 -10.50 -0.97 16.56
N VAL A 554 -10.09 -2.20 16.91
CA VAL A 554 -10.45 -3.40 16.14
C VAL A 554 -11.95 -3.58 16.08
N ARG A 555 -12.66 -3.43 17.19
CA ARG A 555 -14.12 -3.55 17.25
C ARG A 555 -14.82 -2.52 16.36
N SER A 556 -14.35 -1.28 16.35
CA SER A 556 -14.91 -0.22 15.50
C SER A 556 -14.57 -0.42 14.03
N GLY A 557 -13.33 -0.84 13.74
CA GLY A 557 -12.79 -1.02 12.40
C GLY A 557 -12.79 -2.47 11.90
N ILE A 558 -13.62 -3.36 12.46
CA ILE A 558 -13.62 -4.81 12.16
C ILE A 558 -13.72 -5.13 10.67
N VAL A 559 -14.35 -4.25 9.93
CA VAL A 559 -14.58 -4.40 8.48
C VAL A 559 -13.27 -4.50 7.69
N ILE A 560 -12.16 -3.92 8.20
CA ILE A 560 -10.85 -4.08 7.55
C ILE A 560 -10.39 -5.56 7.52
N PHE A 561 -10.93 -6.39 8.43
CA PHE A 561 -10.67 -7.83 8.45
C PHE A 561 -11.66 -8.64 7.60
N VAL A 562 -12.80 -8.07 7.22
CA VAL A 562 -13.86 -8.76 6.46
C VAL A 562 -13.77 -8.45 4.96
N ILE A 563 -13.62 -7.17 4.60
CA ILE A 563 -13.60 -6.72 3.19
C ILE A 563 -12.56 -7.43 2.34
N PRO A 564 -11.32 -7.71 2.82
CA PRO A 564 -10.35 -8.44 2.01
C PRO A 564 -10.82 -9.83 1.59
N PHE A 565 -11.49 -10.54 2.47
CA PHE A 565 -12.09 -11.84 2.10
C PHE A 565 -13.19 -11.66 1.06
N VAL A 566 -14.00 -10.59 1.16
CA VAL A 566 -15.06 -10.34 0.18
C VAL A 566 -14.48 -10.17 -1.21
N PHE A 567 -13.49 -9.29 -1.40
CA PHE A 567 -12.92 -9.10 -2.73
C PHE A 567 -11.98 -10.24 -3.17
N ALA A 568 -11.45 -11.07 -2.26
CA ALA A 568 -10.71 -12.27 -2.64
C ALA A 568 -11.62 -13.33 -3.24
N PHE A 569 -12.86 -13.45 -2.74
CA PHE A 569 -13.88 -14.35 -3.30
C PHE A 569 -14.73 -13.72 -4.41
N HIS A 570 -14.80 -12.38 -4.44
CA HIS A 570 -15.58 -11.58 -5.38
C HIS A 570 -14.70 -10.44 -5.94
N PRO A 571 -13.70 -10.78 -6.79
CA PRO A 571 -12.72 -9.80 -7.29
C PRO A 571 -13.35 -8.70 -8.15
N GLU A 572 -14.57 -8.90 -8.69
CA GLU A 572 -15.35 -7.88 -9.37
C GLU A 572 -15.60 -6.63 -8.50
N LEU A 573 -15.51 -6.74 -7.18
CA LEU A 573 -15.64 -5.61 -6.24
C LEU A 573 -14.52 -4.57 -6.44
N LEU A 574 -13.39 -4.99 -6.99
CA LEU A 574 -12.24 -4.12 -7.24
C LEU A 574 -12.36 -3.33 -8.57
N LEU A 575 -13.37 -3.58 -9.40
CA LEU A 575 -13.72 -2.81 -10.61
C LEU A 575 -12.67 -2.77 -11.73
N ILE A 576 -11.57 -3.47 -11.64
CA ILE A 576 -10.47 -3.44 -12.62
C ILE A 576 -10.22 -4.82 -13.21
N GLU A 577 -9.76 -4.85 -14.46
CA GLU A 577 -9.42 -6.09 -15.18
C GLU A 577 -8.31 -6.88 -14.47
N ALA A 578 -7.30 -6.19 -13.93
CA ALA A 578 -6.18 -6.82 -13.23
C ALA A 578 -6.60 -7.66 -12.00
N ALA A 579 -7.78 -7.38 -11.43
CA ALA A 579 -8.31 -8.14 -10.30
C ALA A 579 -8.84 -9.54 -10.67
N VAL A 580 -9.13 -9.77 -11.94
CA VAL A 580 -9.68 -11.01 -12.47
C VAL A 580 -8.75 -11.73 -13.45
N LEU A 581 -7.50 -11.22 -13.66
CA LEU A 581 -6.51 -11.89 -14.49
C LEU A 581 -6.04 -13.20 -13.85
N SER A 582 -5.91 -14.24 -14.67
CA SER A 582 -5.33 -15.50 -14.22
C SER A 582 -3.82 -15.33 -13.94
N PRO A 583 -3.31 -15.83 -12.82
CA PRO A 583 -1.87 -15.86 -12.59
C PRO A 583 -1.16 -16.96 -13.39
N ASP A 584 -1.91 -17.83 -14.08
CA ASP A 584 -1.43 -18.96 -14.88
C ASP A 584 -1.97 -18.85 -16.30
N ASP A 585 -1.12 -18.39 -17.21
CA ASP A 585 -1.47 -18.19 -18.63
C ASP A 585 -1.94 -19.49 -19.33
N SER A 586 -1.53 -20.67 -18.82
CA SER A 586 -1.94 -21.97 -19.36
C SER A 586 -3.44 -22.25 -19.14
N LYS A 587 -4.06 -21.60 -18.15
CA LYS A 587 -5.50 -21.74 -17.82
C LYS A 587 -6.40 -20.69 -18.48
N GLY A 588 -5.82 -19.81 -19.27
CA GLY A 588 -6.52 -18.71 -19.94
C GLY A 588 -6.24 -17.34 -19.29
N LYS A 589 -6.63 -16.27 -19.99
CA LYS A 589 -6.33 -14.88 -19.58
C LYS A 589 -7.04 -14.48 -18.26
N TYR A 590 -8.22 -15.01 -18.01
CA TYR A 590 -9.06 -14.64 -16.88
C TYR A 590 -9.31 -15.80 -15.92
N LEU A 591 -9.65 -15.48 -14.68
CA LEU A 591 -10.11 -16.45 -13.69
C LEU A 591 -11.37 -17.16 -14.17
N THR A 592 -11.59 -18.39 -13.73
CA THR A 592 -12.76 -19.19 -14.10
C THR A 592 -14.07 -18.46 -13.76
N GLY A 593 -14.91 -18.25 -14.76
CA GLY A 593 -16.18 -17.54 -14.63
C GLY A 593 -16.11 -16.03 -14.91
N TYR A 594 -14.95 -15.51 -15.31
CA TYR A 594 -14.76 -14.11 -15.71
C TYR A 594 -14.34 -14.02 -17.19
N ASP A 595 -14.77 -12.95 -17.85
CA ASP A 595 -14.47 -12.64 -19.25
C ASP A 595 -13.77 -11.28 -19.44
N GLY A 596 -13.37 -10.66 -18.34
CA GLY A 596 -12.78 -9.30 -18.31
C GLY A 596 -13.80 -8.18 -18.34
N ASN A 597 -15.09 -8.48 -18.55
CA ASN A 597 -16.15 -7.48 -18.52
C ASN A 597 -16.82 -7.43 -17.14
N LEU A 598 -17.15 -6.22 -16.68
CA LEU A 598 -17.89 -6.05 -15.43
C LEU A 598 -19.37 -6.36 -15.63
N ASN A 599 -19.88 -7.36 -14.91
CA ASN A 599 -21.31 -7.59 -14.81
C ASN A 599 -21.90 -6.62 -13.77
N TYR A 600 -22.40 -5.47 -14.24
CA TYR A 600 -22.92 -4.42 -13.37
C TYR A 600 -24.12 -4.87 -12.52
N ILE A 601 -24.96 -5.80 -13.01
CA ILE A 601 -26.12 -6.29 -12.26
C ILE A 601 -25.64 -7.14 -11.07
N ALA A 602 -24.71 -8.06 -11.30
CA ALA A 602 -24.11 -8.88 -10.26
C ALA A 602 -23.37 -8.01 -9.23
N LEU A 603 -22.62 -7.02 -9.69
CA LEU A 603 -21.90 -6.07 -8.84
C LEU A 603 -22.85 -5.26 -7.95
N VAL A 604 -23.90 -4.66 -8.50
CA VAL A 604 -24.89 -3.90 -7.72
C VAL A 604 -25.55 -4.80 -6.68
N TRP A 605 -25.88 -6.03 -7.04
CA TRP A 605 -26.44 -7.01 -6.12
C TRP A 605 -25.47 -7.38 -4.99
N LEU A 606 -24.18 -7.54 -5.30
CA LEU A 606 -23.12 -7.77 -4.32
C LEU A 606 -22.98 -6.59 -3.36
N ILE A 607 -23.00 -5.36 -3.88
CA ILE A 607 -22.92 -4.14 -3.05
C ILE A 607 -24.11 -4.05 -2.09
N ILE A 608 -25.34 -4.36 -2.54
CA ILE A 608 -26.52 -4.38 -1.66
C ILE A 608 -26.33 -5.40 -0.53
N ARG A 609 -25.89 -6.61 -0.84
CA ARG A 609 -25.61 -7.65 0.16
C ARG A 609 -24.51 -7.20 1.13
N LEU A 610 -23.47 -6.58 0.62
CA LEU A 610 -22.39 -6.04 1.43
C LEU A 610 -22.89 -4.97 2.41
N ILE A 611 -23.69 -4.01 1.97
CA ILE A 611 -24.26 -2.95 2.82
C ILE A 611 -25.09 -3.56 3.96
N ILE A 612 -25.93 -4.57 3.66
CA ILE A 612 -26.73 -5.24 4.67
C ILE A 612 -25.84 -6.03 5.65
N SER A 613 -24.83 -6.73 5.14
CA SER A 613 -23.84 -7.44 5.97
C SER A 613 -23.11 -6.46 6.91
N LEU A 614 -22.66 -5.32 6.42
CA LEU A 614 -21.99 -4.30 7.22
C LEU A 614 -22.89 -3.73 8.32
N TYR A 615 -24.17 -3.51 8.03
CA TYR A 615 -25.15 -3.09 9.04
C TYR A 615 -25.28 -4.11 10.15
N LEU A 616 -25.41 -5.40 9.79
CA LEU A 616 -25.53 -6.49 10.76
C LEU A 616 -24.27 -6.61 11.65
N VAL A 617 -23.09 -6.56 11.03
CA VAL A 617 -21.80 -6.62 11.75
C VAL A 617 -21.64 -5.43 12.69
N ALA A 618 -21.86 -4.21 12.21
CA ALA A 618 -21.70 -2.99 13.02
C ALA A 618 -22.65 -2.99 14.22
N SER A 619 -23.92 -3.35 14.02
CA SER A 619 -24.90 -3.43 15.11
C SER A 619 -24.59 -4.56 16.11
N ALA A 620 -24.19 -5.73 15.62
CA ALA A 620 -23.83 -6.87 16.43
C ALA A 620 -22.62 -6.57 17.34
N LEU A 621 -21.56 -6.00 16.76
CA LEU A 621 -20.36 -5.63 17.52
C LEU A 621 -20.61 -4.47 18.50
N CYS A 622 -21.46 -3.51 18.16
CA CYS A 622 -21.88 -2.49 19.11
C CYS A 622 -22.73 -3.09 20.26
N GLY A 623 -23.38 -4.22 20.01
CA GLY A 623 -24.34 -4.84 20.92
C GLY A 623 -25.60 -3.99 21.12
N PHE A 624 -25.87 -3.10 20.15
CA PHE A 624 -26.97 -2.14 20.19
C PHE A 624 -27.41 -1.74 18.79
N ASP A 625 -28.71 -1.56 18.63
CA ASP A 625 -29.29 -1.01 17.40
C ASP A 625 -30.37 0.05 17.79
N HIS A 626 -31.63 -0.30 17.88
CA HIS A 626 -32.69 0.53 18.47
C HIS A 626 -32.90 0.21 19.95
N ARG A 627 -32.48 -0.96 20.41
CA ARG A 627 -32.41 -1.42 21.80
C ARG A 627 -31.15 -2.27 22.00
N PRO A 628 -30.74 -2.60 23.25
CA PRO A 628 -29.65 -3.56 23.50
C PRO A 628 -29.95 -4.91 22.83
N LEU A 629 -28.95 -5.48 22.16
CA LEU A 629 -29.05 -6.79 21.53
C LEU A 629 -28.82 -7.90 22.57
N LYS A 630 -29.63 -8.94 22.50
CA LYS A 630 -29.40 -10.18 23.27
C LYS A 630 -28.27 -10.99 22.59
N ALA A 631 -27.59 -11.86 23.36
CA ALA A 631 -26.46 -12.65 22.85
C ALA A 631 -26.82 -13.47 21.59
N TRP A 632 -28.01 -14.09 21.56
CA TRP A 632 -28.46 -14.84 20.37
C TRP A 632 -28.66 -13.94 19.14
N GLU A 633 -29.17 -12.70 19.31
CA GLU A 633 -29.34 -11.72 18.22
C GLU A 633 -27.96 -11.33 17.65
N VAL A 634 -26.95 -11.17 18.49
CA VAL A 634 -25.57 -10.90 18.07
C VAL A 634 -25.04 -12.05 17.22
N ILE A 635 -25.13 -13.29 17.71
CA ILE A 635 -24.66 -14.48 17.00
C ILE A 635 -25.39 -14.65 15.66
N THR A 636 -26.71 -14.51 15.67
CA THR A 636 -27.53 -14.62 14.45
C THR A 636 -27.15 -13.55 13.42
N ARG A 637 -26.96 -12.29 13.84
CA ARG A 637 -26.57 -11.20 12.94
C ARG A 637 -25.19 -11.46 12.34
N LEU A 638 -24.20 -11.90 13.12
CA LEU A 638 -22.88 -12.24 12.62
C LEU A 638 -22.91 -13.43 11.64
N GLY A 639 -23.67 -14.48 11.97
CA GLY A 639 -23.83 -15.63 11.09
C GLY A 639 -24.50 -15.25 9.76
N LEU A 640 -25.60 -14.48 9.81
CA LEU A 640 -26.29 -14.00 8.60
C LEU A 640 -25.39 -13.06 7.77
N ALA A 641 -24.60 -12.21 8.40
CA ALA A 641 -23.67 -11.33 7.71
C ALA A 641 -22.63 -12.12 6.88
N LEU A 642 -22.13 -13.25 7.42
CA LEU A 642 -21.21 -14.13 6.69
C LEU A 642 -21.93 -14.86 5.55
N LEU A 643 -23.12 -15.41 5.79
CA LEU A 643 -23.90 -16.13 4.78
C LEU A 643 -24.34 -15.23 3.60
N LEU A 644 -24.59 -13.94 3.86
CA LEU A 644 -24.90 -12.95 2.82
C LEU A 644 -23.76 -12.76 1.81
N LEU A 645 -22.52 -12.98 2.21
CA LEU A 645 -21.33 -12.83 1.37
C LEU A 645 -20.97 -14.11 0.61
N SER A 646 -21.76 -15.20 0.77
CA SER A 646 -21.58 -16.42 -0.01
C SER A 646 -21.81 -16.19 -1.50
N GLY A 647 -21.06 -16.89 -2.37
CA GLY A 647 -21.27 -16.88 -3.82
C GLY A 647 -22.52 -17.65 -4.29
N SER A 648 -23.08 -18.53 -3.45
CA SER A 648 -24.23 -19.40 -3.82
C SER A 648 -25.55 -18.69 -3.59
N LEU A 649 -26.40 -18.64 -4.66
CA LEU A 649 -27.75 -18.09 -4.60
C LEU A 649 -28.61 -18.81 -3.53
N PHE A 650 -28.45 -20.12 -3.40
CA PHE A 650 -29.20 -20.96 -2.44
C PHE A 650 -28.84 -20.66 -0.98
N ILE A 651 -27.69 -20.02 -0.72
CA ILE A 651 -27.22 -19.64 0.62
C ILE A 651 -27.58 -18.18 0.91
N TYR A 652 -27.21 -17.26 0.03
CA TYR A 652 -27.38 -15.84 0.34
C TYR A 652 -28.81 -15.34 0.26
N LEU A 653 -29.68 -15.95 -0.59
CA LEU A 653 -31.08 -15.51 -0.71
C LEU A 653 -31.92 -15.81 0.55
N PRO A 654 -31.87 -17.02 1.13
CA PRO A 654 -32.50 -17.28 2.43
C PRO A 654 -31.88 -16.43 3.56
N ALA A 655 -30.56 -16.25 3.55
CA ALA A 655 -29.87 -15.40 4.52
C ALA A 655 -30.35 -13.93 4.46
N LEU A 656 -30.58 -13.41 3.26
CA LEU A 656 -31.12 -12.07 3.04
C LEU A 656 -32.52 -11.89 3.62
N LEU A 657 -33.40 -12.84 3.33
CA LEU A 657 -34.78 -12.83 3.84
C LEU A 657 -34.80 -12.92 5.37
N LEU A 658 -33.98 -13.79 5.96
CA LEU A 658 -33.84 -13.92 7.40
C LEU A 658 -33.20 -12.64 8.03
N ALA A 659 -32.24 -12.04 7.39
CA ALA A 659 -31.63 -10.80 7.86
C ALA A 659 -32.64 -9.65 7.93
N ILE A 660 -33.42 -9.49 6.88
CA ILE A 660 -34.52 -8.50 6.84
C ILE A 660 -35.54 -8.79 7.94
N LEU A 661 -35.93 -10.03 8.12
CA LEU A 661 -36.90 -10.45 9.13
C LEU A 661 -36.37 -10.16 10.55
N VAL A 662 -35.10 -10.51 10.87
CA VAL A 662 -34.48 -10.26 12.17
C VAL A 662 -34.43 -8.75 12.47
N VAL A 663 -34.09 -7.92 11.49
CA VAL A 663 -34.07 -6.48 11.66
C VAL A 663 -35.49 -5.91 11.87
N ILE A 664 -36.49 -6.34 11.09
CA ILE A 664 -37.88 -5.89 11.24
C ILE A 664 -38.41 -6.28 12.61
N ILE A 665 -38.21 -7.54 13.04
CA ILE A 665 -38.63 -8.01 14.37
C ILE A 665 -37.98 -7.15 15.46
N HIS A 666 -36.69 -6.91 15.36
CA HIS A 666 -35.96 -6.08 16.32
C HIS A 666 -36.54 -4.65 16.43
N ILE A 667 -36.80 -3.99 15.30
CA ILE A 667 -37.36 -2.64 15.26
C ILE A 667 -38.79 -2.60 15.81
N THR A 668 -39.63 -3.59 15.48
CA THR A 668 -41.01 -3.66 15.96
C THR A 668 -41.08 -3.85 17.46
N PHE A 669 -40.22 -4.70 18.03
CA PHE A 669 -40.10 -4.85 19.49
C PHE A 669 -39.57 -3.61 20.18
N ALA A 670 -38.60 -2.90 19.57
CA ALA A 670 -38.08 -1.65 20.10
C ALA A 670 -39.17 -0.55 20.18
N LYS A 671 -40.02 -0.44 19.16
CA LYS A 671 -41.15 0.52 19.15
C LYS A 671 -42.18 0.22 20.25
N ARG A 672 -42.49 -1.08 20.49
CA ARG A 672 -43.44 -1.48 21.54
C ARG A 672 -42.94 -1.14 22.95
N THR A 673 -41.63 -1.24 23.20
CA THR A 673 -41.06 -0.89 24.51
C THR A 673 -41.05 0.62 24.76
N THR A 674 -40.86 1.45 23.72
CA THR A 674 -40.91 2.92 23.84
C THR A 674 -42.34 3.49 23.98
N THR A 675 -43.36 2.77 23.51
CA THR A 675 -44.78 3.19 23.68
C THR A 675 -45.40 2.66 24.98
N ALA A 676 -44.69 1.80 25.73
CA ALA A 676 -45.16 1.22 26.99
C ALA A 676 -44.59 1.91 28.24
N GLU A 677 -43.69 2.88 28.09
CA GLU A 677 -43.28 3.79 29.16
C GLU A 677 -44.21 5.03 29.14
N PRO A 678 -45.00 5.30 30.20
CA PRO A 678 -45.93 6.43 30.27
C PRO A 678 -45.26 7.79 30.32
#